data_04fc97346f535b3ad9e208a0c75dc634
#
_entry.id   04fc97346f535b3ad9e208a0c75dc634
#
_cell.length_a   1.000
_cell.length_b   1.000
_cell.length_c   1.000
_cell.angle_alpha   90.00
_cell.angle_beta   90.00
_cell.angle_gamma   90.00
#
_symmetry.space_group_name_H-M   'P 1'
#
loop_
_entity.id
_entity.type
_entity.pdbx_description
1 polymer ?
#
loop_
_entity_poly.entity_id
_entity_poly.type
_entity_poly.pdbx_seq_one_letter_code
_entity_poly.pdbx_strand_id
1 'polypeptide(L)'
;MKFNFIVFPFRAFSALILICFVSNCLTAQTTFPAFPPRDVTSVMDHDQMLWQLNINLPMLPPKMVDQNKPLDAWPADKNNPEGNWTDDAKHTITRSAFGLWNNYSDKSTGFFPGADSARLGDYTPIDLLRMKSGRVITTAGEWWKMRRPEILKDLQVDLYGEMPPDSLLPKVTWLVITTKGGKGSSSYIQKEITGTLDISGYPKIRNRPVISAILRTPANATAAVPVIVVFGGFGNAAETYWARSNPAGWGLCIFNLSVLQPDNGAGLTSYLIGLVNKGNWRKPTDWGTLLAWSWGVSRLIDYFETDRDVNAKIIGLTGHSRFGKATLVTMAYEPRVAIGFPSDGGSLGTKMNRRHWGQDLENSTGANEYHWMAGTFFKWAGELFPGRYLPRKIEDCPVDAHSLLALCAPRPILLNGGTNSSWTDPYGQYLTTVKASPVYELLGVKGIIITDPKPIVDKAYIDGNIAFRYHNGGHTDAPEWPPFFEFASKHFNVPTLTTSASYLTLGSSTSLEATFKIFSNRNWLVSCSDGWLKIDSHNSSKNDSVTVRASINGKKARSAILTIESEARKQTILVSQASSKAGIHLSAKELTISAEANSTALFDINSNTAWNISGDENWLTEDEDAGINNKTITLTATANPRVQKRTVTLNVSSPGLPTETIKVTQAEGVPVLNISAESINLNTSEGSTASVMIMSNTPWILKCSEDWLFANNTSGDGFSQVIFTAKQNMGIEGRSAKVTVTVNGLPPRIIEVFQKAKHEE
;
A
#
# COMPACT_ATOMS: atom_id res chain seq x y z
N MET A 1 1.99 96.68 18.03
CA MET A 1 2.21 95.28 18.00
C MET A 1 0.87 94.60 17.72
N LYS A 2 0.69 94.01 16.56
CA LYS A 2 -0.56 93.40 16.13
C LYS A 2 -0.42 91.87 16.27
N PHE A 3 -1.28 91.26 17.09
CA PHE A 3 -1.42 89.85 17.15
C PHE A 3 -2.46 89.38 16.14
N ASN A 4 -2.08 88.53 15.22
CA ASN A 4 -2.99 87.87 14.28
C ASN A 4 -3.41 86.53 14.91
N PHE A 5 -4.70 86.35 15.12
CA PHE A 5 -5.31 85.02 15.45
C PHE A 5 -5.56 84.24 14.15
N ILE A 6 -4.98 83.06 14.03
CA ILE A 6 -5.31 82.11 12.99
C ILE A 6 -6.40 81.17 13.50
N VAL A 7 -7.57 81.24 12.93
CA VAL A 7 -8.69 80.37 13.14
C VAL A 7 -8.52 79.13 12.25
N PHE A 8 -8.30 77.95 12.86
CA PHE A 8 -8.35 76.66 12.13
C PHE A 8 -9.80 76.14 12.10
N PRO A 9 -10.27 75.64 10.94
CA PRO A 9 -11.65 75.16 10.88
C PRO A 9 -11.78 73.74 11.44
N PHE A 10 -12.77 73.59 12.28
CA PHE A 10 -13.14 72.38 13.05
C PHE A 10 -13.67 71.20 12.21
N ARG A 11 -13.32 71.07 10.90
CA ARG A 11 -13.80 70.01 10.03
C ARG A 11 -12.77 68.91 9.64
N ALA A 12 -11.54 69.01 10.13
CA ALA A 12 -10.49 68.02 9.83
C ALA A 12 -10.35 66.90 10.86
N PHE A 13 -10.97 66.99 12.02
CA PHE A 13 -10.81 66.03 13.11
C PHE A 13 -11.78 64.83 13.07
N SER A 14 -12.94 64.98 12.38
CA SER A 14 -13.90 63.85 12.28
C SER A 14 -13.59 62.88 11.14
N ALA A 15 -12.77 63.25 10.17
CA ALA A 15 -12.36 62.32 9.10
C ALA A 15 -11.18 61.41 9.49
N LEU A 16 -10.34 61.87 10.44
CA LEU A 16 -9.19 61.07 10.87
C LEU A 16 -9.58 59.96 11.86
N ILE A 17 -10.65 60.17 12.63
CA ILE A 17 -11.18 59.14 13.58
C ILE A 17 -11.97 58.05 12.81
N LEU A 18 -12.62 58.39 11.69
CA LEU A 18 -13.34 57.41 10.87
C LEU A 18 -12.40 56.52 10.02
N ILE A 19 -11.21 57.05 9.66
CA ILE A 19 -10.20 56.26 8.94
C ILE A 19 -9.46 55.31 9.89
N CYS A 20 -9.32 55.65 11.18
CA CYS A 20 -8.75 54.73 12.18
C CYS A 20 -9.72 53.62 12.65
N PHE A 21 -11.04 53.79 12.47
CA PHE A 21 -12.01 52.72 12.80
C PHE A 21 -12.35 51.79 11.63
N VAL A 22 -12.02 52.13 10.39
CA VAL A 22 -12.22 51.27 9.21
C VAL A 22 -10.98 50.40 8.91
N SER A 23 -9.82 50.74 9.47
CA SER A 23 -8.59 49.94 9.30
C SER A 23 -8.32 48.92 10.40
N ASN A 24 -9.20 48.77 11.39
CA ASN A 24 -9.09 47.72 12.44
C ASN A 24 -10.09 46.59 12.33
N CYS A 25 -10.74 46.41 11.18
CA CYS A 25 -11.27 45.11 10.75
C CYS A 25 -10.24 44.36 9.90
N LEU A 26 -8.98 44.41 10.30
CA LEU A 26 -8.04 43.35 9.97
C LEU A 26 -8.50 42.13 10.79
N THR A 27 -9.11 41.16 10.12
CA THR A 27 -9.27 39.80 10.60
C THR A 27 -8.04 39.44 11.43
N ALA A 28 -8.23 39.08 12.69
CA ALA A 28 -7.16 38.54 13.52
C ALA A 28 -6.57 37.35 12.75
N GLN A 29 -5.42 37.58 12.15
CA GLN A 29 -4.69 36.53 11.48
C GLN A 29 -4.38 35.51 12.56
N THR A 30 -4.90 34.31 12.46
CA THR A 30 -4.68 33.24 13.42
C THR A 30 -3.16 33.06 13.55
N THR A 31 -2.60 33.49 14.68
CA THR A 31 -1.17 33.33 14.93
C THR A 31 -0.95 31.91 15.44
N PHE A 32 -0.34 31.08 14.65
CA PHE A 32 0.05 29.74 15.10
C PHE A 32 1.18 29.83 16.13
N PRO A 33 1.20 28.96 17.14
CA PRO A 33 2.30 28.90 18.08
C PRO A 33 3.62 28.58 17.37
N ALA A 34 4.73 29.18 17.82
CA ALA A 34 6.05 28.96 17.22
C ALA A 34 6.46 27.47 17.18
N PHE A 35 5.95 26.69 18.13
CA PHE A 35 6.16 25.24 18.19
C PHE A 35 4.83 24.49 18.18
N PRO A 36 4.78 23.29 17.56
CA PRO A 36 3.60 22.46 17.58
C PRO A 36 3.15 22.12 19.00
N PRO A 37 1.85 22.13 19.29
CA PRO A 37 1.34 21.63 20.56
C PRO A 37 1.58 20.11 20.67
N ARG A 38 1.39 19.56 21.87
CA ARG A 38 1.66 18.13 22.10
C ARG A 38 0.72 17.21 21.30
N ASP A 39 -0.48 17.64 21.02
CA ASP A 39 -1.60 16.93 20.43
C ASP A 39 -1.98 17.48 19.04
N VAL A 40 -0.97 17.68 18.19
CA VAL A 40 -1.16 18.13 16.82
C VAL A 40 -2.14 17.19 16.09
N THR A 41 -3.17 17.77 15.48
CA THR A 41 -4.08 17.08 14.57
C THR A 41 -3.67 17.32 13.12
N SER A 42 -4.19 16.51 12.20
CA SER A 42 -3.98 16.74 10.77
C SER A 42 -4.50 18.09 10.31
N VAL A 43 -5.62 18.57 10.88
CA VAL A 43 -6.19 19.88 10.58
C VAL A 43 -5.27 20.99 11.05
N MET A 44 -4.72 20.89 12.27
CA MET A 44 -3.81 21.91 12.82
C MET A 44 -2.53 22.04 11.99
N ASP A 45 -1.93 20.92 11.57
CA ASP A 45 -0.73 20.95 10.72
C ASP A 45 -1.05 21.48 9.31
N HIS A 46 -2.19 21.10 8.77
CA HIS A 46 -2.69 21.59 7.49
C HIS A 46 -2.89 23.11 7.51
N ASP A 47 -3.62 23.63 8.48
CA ASP A 47 -3.93 25.06 8.58
C ASP A 47 -2.67 25.88 8.86
N GLN A 48 -1.75 25.35 9.65
CA GLN A 48 -0.45 25.97 9.88
C GLN A 48 0.39 26.03 8.60
N MET A 49 0.34 25.01 7.74
CA MET A 49 1.01 25.02 6.45
C MET A 49 0.42 26.09 5.52
N LEU A 50 -0.90 26.20 5.46
CA LEU A 50 -1.59 27.23 4.68
C LEU A 50 -1.24 28.64 5.16
N TRP A 51 -1.16 28.81 6.48
CA TRP A 51 -0.71 30.07 7.08
C TRP A 51 0.71 30.45 6.66
N GLN A 52 1.67 29.49 6.66
CA GLN A 52 3.04 29.74 6.18
C GLN A 52 3.07 30.16 4.70
N LEU A 53 2.14 29.66 3.90
CA LEU A 53 2.03 29.96 2.47
C LEU A 53 1.27 31.26 2.19
N ASN A 54 0.79 32.00 3.22
CA ASN A 54 -0.09 33.14 3.09
C ASN A 54 -1.37 32.84 2.27
N ILE A 55 -1.83 31.60 2.32
CA ILE A 55 -3.09 31.18 1.73
C ILE A 55 -4.17 31.51 2.73
N ASN A 56 -4.88 32.62 2.52
CA ASN A 56 -5.99 33.01 3.38
C ASN A 56 -7.20 32.10 3.11
N LEU A 57 -7.51 31.32 4.12
CA LEU A 57 -8.76 30.57 4.14
C LEU A 57 -9.75 31.27 5.08
N PRO A 58 -11.02 31.33 4.68
CA PRO A 58 -11.85 30.26 5.12
C PRO A 58 -11.90 29.19 4.03
N MET A 59 -11.09 28.19 4.10
CA MET A 59 -11.51 26.90 3.56
C MET A 59 -12.70 26.51 4.44
N LEU A 60 -13.87 26.61 3.86
CA LEU A 60 -15.07 26.18 4.51
C LEU A 60 -14.88 24.76 5.02
N PRO A 61 -15.27 24.48 6.26
CA PRO A 61 -15.19 23.12 6.77
C PRO A 61 -15.90 22.23 5.75
N PRO A 62 -15.35 21.05 5.45
CA PRO A 62 -15.98 20.17 4.49
C PRO A 62 -17.37 19.81 5.01
N LYS A 63 -18.42 20.37 4.39
CA LYS A 63 -19.73 19.76 4.54
C LYS A 63 -19.56 18.34 4.04
N MET A 64 -19.87 17.35 4.85
CA MET A 64 -19.91 15.96 4.42
C MET A 64 -20.89 15.86 3.27
N VAL A 65 -20.36 15.70 2.09
CA VAL A 65 -21.15 15.45 0.90
C VAL A 65 -21.55 13.98 0.95
N ASP A 66 -22.83 13.72 1.01
CA ASP A 66 -23.32 12.36 0.91
C ASP A 66 -23.00 11.80 -0.48
N GLN A 67 -21.93 11.00 -0.57
CA GLN A 67 -21.46 10.41 -1.81
C GLN A 67 -22.48 9.47 -2.48
N ASN A 68 -23.55 9.12 -1.75
CA ASN A 68 -24.62 8.26 -2.26
C ASN A 68 -25.76 9.06 -2.90
N LYS A 69 -25.76 10.39 -2.81
CA LYS A 69 -26.76 11.21 -3.49
C LYS A 69 -26.43 11.37 -4.97
N PRO A 70 -27.43 11.29 -5.85
CA PRO A 70 -27.26 11.65 -7.26
C PRO A 70 -26.66 13.04 -7.41
N LEU A 71 -25.81 13.25 -8.42
CA LEU A 71 -25.13 14.52 -8.68
C LEU A 71 -26.12 15.67 -8.92
N ASP A 72 -27.29 15.38 -9.50
CA ASP A 72 -28.39 16.33 -9.74
C ASP A 72 -29.12 16.79 -8.49
N ALA A 73 -28.92 16.10 -7.34
CA ALA A 73 -29.47 16.52 -6.05
C ALA A 73 -28.68 17.64 -5.35
N TRP A 74 -27.59 18.11 -5.95
CA TRP A 74 -26.72 19.15 -5.39
C TRP A 74 -27.01 20.50 -6.07
N PRO A 75 -26.99 21.62 -5.32
CA PRO A 75 -27.17 22.93 -5.93
C PRO A 75 -26.05 23.19 -6.97
N ALA A 76 -26.45 23.35 -8.21
CA ALA A 76 -25.53 23.66 -9.30
C ALA A 76 -25.26 25.19 -9.33
N ASP A 77 -24.44 25.67 -8.40
CA ASP A 77 -24.04 27.07 -8.34
C ASP A 77 -22.52 27.19 -8.22
N LYS A 78 -21.87 27.63 -9.28
CA LYS A 78 -20.41 27.84 -9.32
C LYS A 78 -19.93 28.95 -8.36
N ASN A 79 -20.82 29.77 -7.87
CA ASN A 79 -20.53 30.80 -6.87
C ASN A 79 -20.75 30.31 -5.45
N ASN A 80 -21.30 29.11 -5.29
CA ASN A 80 -21.50 28.48 -4.00
C ASN A 80 -20.37 27.48 -3.72
N PRO A 81 -19.35 27.85 -2.95
CA PRO A 81 -18.21 26.97 -2.67
C PRO A 81 -18.57 25.75 -1.82
N GLU A 82 -19.78 25.69 -1.27
CA GLU A 82 -20.28 24.60 -0.42
C GLU A 82 -21.02 23.50 -1.18
N GLY A 83 -21.40 23.75 -2.45
CA GLY A 83 -22.17 22.85 -3.27
C GLY A 83 -21.39 22.23 -4.42
N ASN A 84 -22.06 21.43 -5.21
CA ASN A 84 -21.64 21.12 -6.56
C ASN A 84 -21.86 22.36 -7.42
N TRP A 85 -21.04 22.55 -8.39
CA TRP A 85 -21.33 23.52 -9.44
C TRP A 85 -21.27 22.89 -10.82
N THR A 86 -21.95 23.50 -11.76
CA THR A 86 -21.89 23.13 -13.17
C THR A 86 -21.08 24.22 -13.88
N ASP A 87 -20.01 23.85 -14.56
CA ASP A 87 -19.25 24.77 -15.40
C ASP A 87 -20.01 25.12 -16.70
N ASP A 88 -19.44 26.01 -17.51
CA ASP A 88 -20.08 26.47 -18.74
C ASP A 88 -20.26 25.33 -19.79
N ALA A 89 -19.56 24.20 -19.62
CA ALA A 89 -19.67 23.01 -20.44
C ALA A 89 -20.63 21.96 -19.85
N LYS A 90 -21.39 22.31 -18.82
CA LYS A 90 -22.37 21.47 -18.10
C LYS A 90 -21.73 20.29 -17.32
N HIS A 91 -20.49 20.45 -16.88
CA HIS A 91 -19.86 19.45 -16.00
C HIS A 91 -20.26 19.70 -14.56
N THR A 92 -20.61 18.64 -13.89
CA THR A 92 -20.86 18.70 -12.47
C THR A 92 -19.57 18.43 -11.70
N ILE A 93 -19.14 19.41 -10.91
CA ILE A 93 -18.02 19.30 -10.00
C ILE A 93 -18.56 19.01 -8.61
N THR A 94 -18.17 17.88 -8.05
CA THR A 94 -18.64 17.42 -6.74
C THR A 94 -17.58 17.63 -5.70
N ARG A 95 -17.93 18.29 -4.61
CA ARG A 95 -17.06 18.39 -3.45
C ARG A 95 -16.98 17.05 -2.74
N SER A 96 -15.77 16.53 -2.53
CA SER A 96 -15.57 15.28 -1.79
C SER A 96 -15.76 15.47 -0.29
N ALA A 97 -15.92 14.37 0.45
CA ALA A 97 -16.04 14.37 1.92
C ALA A 97 -14.90 15.07 2.67
N PHE A 98 -13.80 15.37 2.00
CA PHE A 98 -12.63 16.03 2.57
C PHE A 98 -12.52 17.52 2.17
N GLY A 99 -13.59 18.11 1.68
CA GLY A 99 -13.58 19.48 1.19
C GLY A 99 -12.90 19.63 -0.18
N LEU A 100 -12.64 18.53 -0.85
CA LEU A 100 -11.92 18.45 -2.10
C LEU A 100 -12.89 18.39 -3.27
N TRP A 101 -12.49 18.94 -4.38
CA TRP A 101 -13.26 18.91 -5.61
C TRP A 101 -12.89 17.67 -6.40
N ASN A 102 -13.89 16.95 -6.85
CA ASN A 102 -13.72 15.77 -7.67
C ASN A 102 -14.42 16.01 -9.01
N ASN A 103 -13.65 16.13 -10.07
CA ASN A 103 -14.18 16.21 -11.42
C ASN A 103 -14.65 14.82 -11.87
N TYR A 104 -15.62 14.29 -11.15
CA TYR A 104 -16.11 12.94 -11.32
C TYR A 104 -17.51 12.97 -11.87
N SER A 105 -17.67 12.74 -13.14
CA SER A 105 -18.95 12.97 -13.76
C SER A 105 -19.60 11.78 -14.43
N ASP A 106 -18.88 10.82 -14.94
CA ASP A 106 -19.53 9.74 -15.66
C ASP A 106 -18.72 8.43 -15.59
N LYS A 107 -19.35 7.41 -15.04
CA LYS A 107 -18.80 6.06 -14.96
C LYS A 107 -18.64 5.41 -16.34
N SER A 108 -19.36 5.89 -17.35
CA SER A 108 -19.41 5.27 -18.68
C SER A 108 -18.29 5.71 -19.63
N THR A 109 -17.61 6.83 -19.35
CA THR A 109 -16.65 7.44 -20.27
C THR A 109 -15.21 7.40 -19.78
N GLY A 110 -14.95 6.73 -18.66
CA GLY A 110 -13.73 6.80 -17.88
C GLY A 110 -12.40 6.63 -18.60
N PHE A 111 -12.34 5.90 -19.71
CA PHE A 111 -11.06 5.67 -20.39
C PHE A 111 -10.91 6.46 -21.69
N PHE A 112 -11.99 6.72 -22.39
CA PHE A 112 -11.93 7.40 -23.68
C PHE A 112 -12.80 8.65 -23.67
N PRO A 113 -12.22 9.82 -23.94
CA PRO A 113 -13.00 11.01 -24.17
C PRO A 113 -13.78 10.80 -25.48
N GLY A 114 -15.03 10.40 -25.37
CA GLY A 114 -15.98 10.47 -26.46
C GLY A 114 -16.35 11.93 -26.74
N ALA A 115 -17.62 12.24 -26.68
CA ALA A 115 -18.12 13.63 -26.79
C ALA A 115 -17.60 14.60 -25.69
N ASP A 116 -16.89 14.09 -24.69
CA ASP A 116 -16.43 14.83 -23.52
C ASP A 116 -15.02 15.40 -23.64
N SER A 117 -14.40 15.40 -24.79
CA SER A 117 -13.09 16.04 -24.99
C SER A 117 -13.09 17.54 -24.64
N ALA A 118 -14.24 18.19 -24.76
CA ALA A 118 -14.43 19.59 -24.34
C ALA A 118 -14.27 19.81 -22.81
N ARG A 119 -14.48 18.78 -22.01
CA ARG A 119 -14.29 18.83 -20.55
C ARG A 119 -12.86 18.95 -20.11
N LEU A 120 -11.97 18.35 -20.88
CA LEU A 120 -10.58 18.20 -20.49
C LEU A 120 -9.79 19.47 -20.73
N GLY A 121 -10.40 20.45 -21.43
CA GLY A 121 -9.72 21.63 -21.91
C GLY A 121 -8.58 21.29 -22.87
N ASP A 122 -7.95 22.30 -23.40
CA ASP A 122 -6.69 22.17 -24.12
C ASP A 122 -5.56 22.11 -23.09
N TYR A 123 -5.02 20.93 -22.85
CA TYR A 123 -3.82 20.78 -22.03
C TYR A 123 -2.62 20.41 -22.89
N THR A 124 -1.49 21.07 -22.65
CA THR A 124 -0.23 20.78 -23.33
C THR A 124 0.70 20.03 -22.36
N PRO A 125 1.04 18.74 -22.65
CA PRO A 125 2.04 18.04 -21.87
C PRO A 125 3.40 18.74 -21.95
N ILE A 126 4.16 18.66 -20.85
CA ILE A 126 5.52 19.19 -20.81
C ILE A 126 6.40 18.42 -21.80
N ASP A 127 7.16 19.14 -22.62
CA ASP A 127 8.21 18.55 -23.44
C ASP A 127 9.40 18.16 -22.52
N LEU A 128 9.53 16.85 -22.24
CA LEU A 128 10.56 16.34 -21.36
C LEU A 128 11.97 16.51 -21.91
N LEU A 129 12.11 16.63 -23.22
CA LEU A 129 13.40 16.81 -23.89
C LEU A 129 13.72 18.30 -24.14
N ARG A 130 12.97 19.21 -23.53
CA ARG A 130 13.24 20.65 -23.59
C ARG A 130 13.42 21.21 -22.19
N MET A 131 14.55 21.88 -21.98
CA MET A 131 14.83 22.60 -20.74
C MET A 131 13.98 23.87 -20.61
N LYS A 132 13.82 24.39 -19.41
CA LYS A 132 13.16 25.71 -19.17
C LYS A 132 13.83 26.85 -19.94
N SER A 133 15.13 26.76 -20.22
CA SER A 133 15.87 27.72 -21.06
C SER A 133 15.50 27.67 -22.55
N GLY A 134 14.64 26.71 -22.96
CA GLY A 134 14.31 26.46 -24.37
C GLY A 134 15.27 25.50 -25.09
N ARG A 135 16.41 25.13 -24.49
CA ARG A 135 17.39 24.19 -25.07
C ARG A 135 16.75 22.79 -25.22
N VAL A 136 16.91 22.20 -26.41
CA VAL A 136 16.50 20.82 -26.69
C VAL A 136 17.58 19.84 -26.24
N ILE A 137 17.19 18.76 -25.62
CA ILE A 137 18.03 17.66 -25.19
C ILE A 137 18.02 16.58 -26.29
N THR A 138 19.17 16.22 -26.81
CA THR A 138 19.29 15.30 -27.94
C THR A 138 20.17 14.08 -27.64
N THR A 139 20.81 14.06 -26.47
CA THR A 139 21.71 12.95 -26.06
C THR A 139 21.43 12.48 -24.64
N ALA A 140 21.68 11.20 -24.38
CA ALA A 140 21.61 10.61 -23.03
C ALA A 140 22.50 11.38 -22.03
N GLY A 141 23.69 11.83 -22.46
CA GLY A 141 24.59 12.61 -21.61
C GLY A 141 23.99 13.96 -21.15
N GLU A 142 23.27 14.66 -22.03
CA GLU A 142 22.56 15.90 -21.69
C GLU A 142 21.37 15.62 -20.77
N TRP A 143 20.66 14.53 -21.00
CA TRP A 143 19.59 14.10 -20.09
C TRP A 143 20.10 13.93 -18.67
N TRP A 144 21.13 13.11 -18.47
CA TRP A 144 21.67 12.81 -17.15
C TRP A 144 22.29 14.02 -16.45
N LYS A 145 22.99 14.87 -17.20
CA LYS A 145 23.76 16.00 -16.63
C LYS A 145 22.92 17.26 -16.46
N MET A 146 21.87 17.45 -17.23
CA MET A 146 21.16 18.73 -17.30
C MET A 146 19.66 18.59 -17.03
N ARG A 147 18.93 17.87 -17.89
CA ARG A 147 17.45 17.90 -17.83
C ARG A 147 16.88 17.09 -16.67
N ARG A 148 17.42 15.90 -16.44
CA ARG A 148 16.99 15.07 -15.28
C ARG A 148 17.17 15.80 -13.94
N PRO A 149 18.31 16.43 -13.62
CA PRO A 149 18.47 17.25 -12.41
C PRO A 149 17.51 18.44 -12.34
N GLU A 150 17.21 19.12 -13.48
CA GLU A 150 16.24 20.20 -13.53
C GLU A 150 14.84 19.72 -13.18
N ILE A 151 14.35 18.61 -13.78
CA ILE A 151 13.05 18.00 -13.46
C ILE A 151 13.01 17.55 -11.99
N LEU A 152 14.06 16.90 -11.50
CA LEU A 152 14.13 16.45 -10.11
C LEU A 152 14.03 17.63 -9.14
N LYS A 153 14.73 18.73 -9.42
CA LYS A 153 14.67 19.94 -8.60
C LYS A 153 13.27 20.57 -8.60
N ASP A 154 12.60 20.57 -9.75
CA ASP A 154 11.23 21.09 -9.85
C ASP A 154 10.25 20.21 -9.05
N LEU A 155 10.36 18.89 -9.14
CA LEU A 155 9.54 17.97 -8.34
C LEU A 155 9.77 18.15 -6.83
N GLN A 156 11.02 18.41 -6.43
CA GLN A 156 11.37 18.70 -5.03
C GLN A 156 10.76 20.02 -4.56
N VAL A 157 10.94 21.09 -5.33
CA VAL A 157 10.50 22.43 -4.94
C VAL A 157 8.99 22.56 -5.01
N ASP A 158 8.35 21.91 -5.98
CA ASP A 158 6.97 22.20 -6.34
C ASP A 158 5.96 21.16 -5.84
N LEU A 159 6.37 19.90 -5.60
CA LEU A 159 5.43 18.84 -5.27
C LEU A 159 5.82 18.02 -4.02
N TYR A 160 6.97 17.32 -4.02
CA TYR A 160 7.24 16.30 -3.01
C TYR A 160 8.12 16.76 -1.85
N GLY A 161 8.81 17.87 -2.00
CA GLY A 161 9.75 18.42 -1.02
C GLY A 161 11.20 18.00 -1.26
N GLU A 162 12.09 18.62 -0.50
CA GLU A 162 13.52 18.35 -0.57
C GLU A 162 13.86 17.22 0.42
N MET A 163 14.53 16.17 -0.09
CA MET A 163 15.08 15.13 0.76
C MET A 163 16.11 15.76 1.70
N PRO A 164 16.03 15.57 3.01
CA PRO A 164 17.03 16.06 3.93
C PRO A 164 18.43 15.51 3.60
N PRO A 165 19.49 16.29 3.80
CA PRO A 165 20.86 15.79 3.61
C PRO A 165 21.17 14.66 4.58
N ASP A 166 22.04 13.74 4.19
CA ASP A 166 22.40 12.54 4.98
C ASP A 166 22.85 12.86 6.42
N SER A 167 23.46 14.04 6.63
CA SER A 167 23.89 14.50 7.95
C SER A 167 22.75 14.75 8.95
N LEU A 168 21.53 14.93 8.45
CA LEU A 168 20.32 15.12 9.29
C LEU A 168 19.50 13.83 9.38
N LEU A 169 19.75 12.84 8.55
CA LEU A 169 19.02 11.59 8.53
C LEU A 169 19.56 10.62 9.60
N PRO A 170 18.69 9.89 10.31
CA PRO A 170 19.09 9.01 11.38
C PRO A 170 19.83 7.77 10.83
N LYS A 171 20.82 7.28 11.58
CA LYS A 171 21.42 5.97 11.35
C LYS A 171 20.44 4.87 11.73
N VAL A 172 20.54 3.72 11.07
CA VAL A 172 19.68 2.57 11.31
C VAL A 172 20.52 1.39 11.83
N THR A 173 20.04 0.76 12.90
CA THR A 173 20.59 -0.48 13.44
C THR A 173 19.58 -1.61 13.21
N TRP A 174 20.04 -2.72 12.65
CA TRP A 174 19.17 -3.81 12.23
C TRP A 174 19.12 -4.95 13.25
N LEU A 175 17.90 -5.43 13.53
CA LEU A 175 17.61 -6.69 14.21
C LEU A 175 16.80 -7.56 13.26
N VAL A 176 17.21 -8.84 13.13
CA VAL A 176 16.56 -9.78 12.22
C VAL A 176 16.28 -11.09 12.94
N ILE A 177 15.02 -11.54 12.90
CA ILE A 177 14.58 -12.84 13.39
C ILE A 177 14.22 -13.71 12.20
N THR A 178 14.84 -14.88 12.10
CA THR A 178 14.63 -15.81 10.98
C THR A 178 13.80 -17.01 11.40
N THR A 179 12.77 -17.31 10.62
CA THR A 179 11.90 -18.48 10.76
C THR A 179 11.73 -19.18 9.41
N LYS A 180 11.10 -20.34 9.40
CA LYS A 180 10.74 -21.06 8.16
C LYS A 180 9.24 -21.33 8.16
N GLY A 181 8.64 -21.38 6.97
CA GLY A 181 7.23 -21.69 6.81
C GLY A 181 6.90 -22.16 5.40
N GLY A 182 5.60 -22.39 5.15
CA GLY A 182 5.11 -22.93 3.90
C GLY A 182 5.42 -24.42 3.73
N LYS A 183 4.94 -25.02 2.63
CA LYS A 183 5.12 -26.43 2.31
C LYS A 183 5.53 -26.63 0.84
N GLY A 184 6.23 -27.71 0.57
CA GLY A 184 6.61 -28.10 -0.80
C GLY A 184 7.27 -26.92 -1.54
N SER A 185 6.80 -26.64 -2.74
CA SER A 185 7.30 -25.53 -3.57
C SER A 185 6.94 -24.14 -3.05
N SER A 186 6.04 -24.01 -2.07
CA SER A 186 5.67 -22.76 -1.42
C SER A 186 6.46 -22.49 -0.14
N SER A 187 7.39 -23.38 0.26
CA SER A 187 8.23 -23.21 1.44
C SER A 187 9.10 -21.95 1.34
N TYR A 188 9.27 -21.26 2.47
CA TYR A 188 10.03 -20.01 2.54
C TYR A 188 10.93 -19.93 3.78
N ILE A 189 11.95 -19.11 3.67
CA ILE A 189 12.68 -18.54 4.81
C ILE A 189 12.08 -17.16 5.04
N GLN A 190 11.57 -16.90 6.25
CA GLN A 190 11.04 -15.61 6.64
C GLN A 190 12.02 -14.89 7.57
N LYS A 191 12.24 -13.61 7.30
CA LYS A 191 13.01 -12.70 8.16
C LYS A 191 12.10 -11.55 8.57
N GLU A 192 11.90 -11.41 9.89
CA GLU A 192 11.30 -10.22 10.47
C GLU A 192 12.40 -9.21 10.72
N ILE A 193 12.33 -8.09 10.00
CA ILE A 193 13.39 -7.08 9.94
C ILE A 193 12.91 -5.86 10.73
N THR A 194 13.65 -5.50 11.76
CA THR A 194 13.43 -4.27 12.53
C THR A 194 14.65 -3.37 12.42
N GLY A 195 14.49 -2.20 11.82
CA GLY A 195 15.49 -1.14 11.77
C GLY A 195 15.20 -0.07 12.83
N THR A 196 16.00 -0.05 13.89
CA THR A 196 15.91 0.97 14.94
C THR A 196 16.68 2.22 14.51
N LEU A 197 16.00 3.37 14.51
CA LEU A 197 16.57 4.65 14.13
C LEU A 197 17.28 5.30 15.32
N ASP A 198 18.44 5.90 15.06
CA ASP A 198 19.14 6.72 16.03
C ASP A 198 18.37 8.02 16.30
N ILE A 199 17.86 8.16 17.52
CA ILE A 199 17.12 9.33 17.99
C ILE A 199 17.97 10.29 18.79
N SER A 200 19.28 10.13 18.87
CA SER A 200 20.18 10.97 19.68
C SER A 200 20.10 12.45 19.31
N GLY A 201 19.83 12.77 18.03
CA GLY A 201 19.61 14.13 17.55
C GLY A 201 18.34 14.82 18.09
N TYR A 202 17.34 14.03 18.51
CA TYR A 202 16.11 14.50 19.15
C TYR A 202 15.51 13.43 20.10
N PRO A 203 16.10 13.18 21.28
CA PRO A 203 15.67 12.11 22.20
C PRO A 203 14.24 12.30 22.73
N LYS A 204 13.70 13.54 22.64
CA LYS A 204 12.35 13.89 23.09
C LYS A 204 11.26 13.56 22.08
N ILE A 205 11.61 12.92 20.94
CA ILE A 205 10.62 12.51 19.93
C ILE A 205 9.50 11.71 20.58
N ARG A 206 8.26 12.10 20.30
CA ARG A 206 7.07 11.54 20.95
C ARG A 206 6.81 10.10 20.49
N ASN A 207 6.85 9.87 19.18
CA ASN A 207 6.68 8.55 18.57
C ASN A 207 8.00 8.16 17.90
N ARG A 208 8.66 7.14 18.41
CA ARG A 208 9.92 6.66 17.88
C ARG A 208 9.69 5.93 16.57
N PRO A 209 10.20 6.43 15.44
CA PRO A 209 10.07 5.74 14.17
C PRO A 209 10.94 4.47 14.15
N VAL A 210 10.42 3.44 13.50
CA VAL A 210 11.17 2.21 13.21
C VAL A 210 10.91 1.78 11.77
N ILE A 211 11.86 1.11 11.13
CA ILE A 211 11.62 0.38 9.90
C ILE A 211 11.18 -1.03 10.29
N SER A 212 10.03 -1.47 9.82
CA SER A 212 9.51 -2.80 10.08
C SER A 212 9.12 -3.47 8.77
N ALA A 213 9.66 -4.66 8.52
CA ALA A 213 9.38 -5.39 7.30
C ALA A 213 9.41 -6.91 7.55
N ILE A 214 8.65 -7.64 6.73
CA ILE A 214 8.67 -9.10 6.65
C ILE A 214 9.24 -9.48 5.28
N LEU A 215 10.40 -10.10 5.25
CA LEU A 215 11.04 -10.62 4.05
C LEU A 215 10.84 -12.13 3.98
N ARG A 216 10.36 -12.64 2.84
CA ARG A 216 10.31 -14.06 2.51
C ARG A 216 11.13 -14.36 1.27
N THR A 217 11.98 -15.36 1.35
CA THR A 217 12.71 -15.91 0.21
C THR A 217 12.36 -17.39 0.01
N PRO A 218 12.29 -17.90 -1.23
CA PRO A 218 11.97 -19.31 -1.45
C PRO A 218 12.99 -20.24 -0.77
N ALA A 219 12.50 -21.18 0.05
CA ALA A 219 13.39 -22.10 0.77
C ALA A 219 14.17 -23.05 -0.17
N ASN A 220 13.68 -23.23 -1.41
CA ASN A 220 14.35 -24.03 -2.44
C ASN A 220 15.38 -23.25 -3.28
N ALA A 221 15.63 -21.98 -2.96
CA ALA A 221 16.65 -21.18 -3.63
C ALA A 221 18.05 -21.63 -3.16
N THR A 222 18.97 -21.83 -4.11
CA THR A 222 20.37 -22.15 -3.84
C THR A 222 21.30 -20.97 -4.16
N ALA A 223 20.72 -19.84 -4.57
CA ALA A 223 21.39 -18.56 -4.80
C ALA A 223 20.47 -17.41 -4.39
N ALA A 224 21.03 -16.21 -4.25
CA ALA A 224 20.28 -15.00 -3.95
C ALA A 224 19.16 -14.74 -4.96
N VAL A 225 17.99 -14.36 -4.48
CA VAL A 225 16.79 -14.15 -5.32
C VAL A 225 16.43 -12.66 -5.43
N PRO A 226 15.84 -12.21 -6.54
CA PRO A 226 15.22 -10.90 -6.61
C PRO A 226 14.07 -10.80 -5.60
N VAL A 227 13.83 -9.60 -5.09
CA VAL A 227 12.79 -9.35 -4.08
C VAL A 227 11.88 -8.24 -4.55
N ILE A 228 10.57 -8.46 -4.43
CA ILE A 228 9.58 -7.38 -4.61
C ILE A 228 9.19 -6.82 -3.24
N VAL A 229 9.39 -5.53 -3.06
CA VAL A 229 8.93 -4.78 -1.89
C VAL A 229 7.51 -4.28 -2.14
N VAL A 230 6.60 -4.57 -1.23
CA VAL A 230 5.20 -4.15 -1.27
C VAL A 230 4.97 -3.09 -0.20
N PHE A 231 4.53 -1.92 -0.60
CA PHE A 231 4.06 -0.89 0.30
C PHE A 231 2.69 -1.25 0.87
N GLY A 232 2.56 -1.18 2.19
CA GLY A 232 1.33 -1.60 2.86
C GLY A 232 1.26 -3.12 2.98
N GLY A 233 0.09 -3.63 3.19
CA GLY A 233 -0.09 -5.07 3.36
C GLY A 233 -0.18 -5.43 4.84
N PHE A 234 -1.34 -5.16 5.42
CA PHE A 234 -1.66 -5.50 6.81
C PHE A 234 -2.37 -6.85 6.87
N GLY A 235 -2.23 -7.56 7.97
CA GLY A 235 -2.87 -8.85 8.19
C GLY A 235 -2.31 -9.97 7.29
N ASN A 236 -3.17 -10.73 6.64
CA ASN A 236 -2.81 -11.89 5.80
C ASN A 236 -2.20 -11.53 4.43
N ALA A 237 -1.84 -10.27 4.20
CA ALA A 237 -1.28 -9.83 2.92
C ALA A 237 0.00 -10.58 2.53
N ALA A 238 0.83 -10.97 3.50
CA ALA A 238 2.05 -11.72 3.24
C ALA A 238 1.76 -13.05 2.53
N GLU A 239 0.71 -13.77 2.90
CA GLU A 239 0.33 -15.03 2.25
C GLU A 239 -0.15 -14.79 0.81
N THR A 240 -1.02 -13.79 0.63
CA THR A 240 -1.57 -13.43 -0.68
C THR A 240 -0.47 -13.02 -1.65
N TYR A 241 0.46 -12.17 -1.24
CA TYR A 241 1.54 -11.69 -2.10
C TYR A 241 2.63 -12.76 -2.29
N TRP A 242 2.85 -13.62 -1.28
CA TRP A 242 3.75 -14.77 -1.42
C TRP A 242 3.26 -15.75 -2.48
N ALA A 243 1.98 -16.09 -2.47
CA ALA A 243 1.38 -16.95 -3.49
C ALA A 243 1.51 -16.40 -4.92
N ARG A 244 1.68 -15.08 -5.07
CA ARG A 244 1.89 -14.40 -6.36
C ARG A 244 3.36 -14.33 -6.77
N SER A 245 4.28 -14.05 -5.84
CA SER A 245 5.70 -13.80 -6.13
C SER A 245 6.53 -15.08 -6.21
N ASN A 246 6.30 -16.04 -5.33
CA ASN A 246 7.08 -17.28 -5.27
C ASN A 246 7.06 -18.11 -6.57
N PRO A 247 5.92 -18.32 -7.26
CA PRO A 247 5.91 -19.05 -8.53
C PRO A 247 6.75 -18.40 -9.62
N ALA A 248 6.90 -17.07 -9.57
CA ALA A 248 7.76 -16.31 -10.48
C ALA A 248 9.24 -16.32 -10.07
N GLY A 249 9.59 -17.01 -8.98
CA GLY A 249 10.96 -17.09 -8.47
C GLY A 249 11.41 -15.88 -7.65
N TRP A 250 10.50 -14.98 -7.28
CA TRP A 250 10.80 -13.77 -6.52
C TRP A 250 10.54 -13.98 -5.04
N GLY A 251 11.42 -13.42 -4.21
CA GLY A 251 11.14 -13.15 -2.81
C GLY A 251 10.14 -12.01 -2.66
N LEU A 252 9.59 -11.88 -1.47
CA LEU A 252 8.59 -10.88 -1.07
C LEU A 252 9.08 -10.12 0.15
N CYS A 253 8.98 -8.79 0.13
CA CYS A 253 9.15 -7.98 1.34
C CYS A 253 7.91 -7.12 1.55
N ILE A 254 7.20 -7.31 2.67
CA ILE A 254 6.10 -6.43 3.09
C ILE A 254 6.68 -5.35 3.99
N PHE A 255 6.55 -4.09 3.60
CA PHE A 255 7.04 -2.94 4.33
C PHE A 255 5.91 -2.25 5.09
N ASN A 256 5.99 -2.24 6.42
CA ASN A 256 5.05 -1.53 7.29
C ASN A 256 5.44 -0.05 7.42
N LEU A 257 4.80 0.81 6.64
CA LEU A 257 5.11 2.24 6.65
C LEU A 257 4.61 2.97 7.90
N SER A 258 3.52 2.49 8.54
CA SER A 258 2.81 3.24 9.60
C SER A 258 3.67 3.50 10.83
N VAL A 259 4.62 2.61 11.11
CA VAL A 259 5.53 2.73 12.25
C VAL A 259 6.77 3.57 11.94
N LEU A 260 7.04 3.83 10.65
CA LEU A 260 8.09 4.74 10.21
C LEU A 260 7.56 6.16 10.08
N GLN A 261 6.47 6.34 9.32
CA GLN A 261 5.77 7.59 9.10
C GLN A 261 4.29 7.30 8.81
N PRO A 262 3.37 7.63 9.72
CA PRO A 262 1.95 7.41 9.53
C PRO A 262 1.39 8.17 8.32
N ASP A 263 0.32 7.61 7.76
CA ASP A 263 -0.44 8.18 6.65
C ASP A 263 -1.44 9.24 7.15
N ASN A 264 -0.93 10.29 7.79
CA ASN A 264 -1.72 11.43 8.27
C ASN A 264 -0.86 12.65 8.61
N GLY A 265 -1.48 13.84 8.63
CA GLY A 265 -0.81 15.10 8.95
C GLY A 265 -0.38 15.20 10.43
N ALA A 266 -1.11 14.58 11.34
CA ALA A 266 -0.76 14.58 12.77
C ALA A 266 0.61 13.94 13.05
N GLY A 267 1.06 13.03 12.20
CA GLY A 267 2.36 12.38 12.31
C GLY A 267 3.56 13.22 11.85
N LEU A 268 3.35 14.37 11.22
CA LEU A 268 4.43 15.15 10.58
C LEU A 268 5.37 15.84 11.59
N THR A 269 4.93 16.07 12.80
CA THR A 269 5.76 16.60 13.91
C THR A 269 6.33 15.52 14.83
N SER A 270 6.07 14.26 14.49
CA SER A 270 6.54 13.06 15.20
C SER A 270 7.01 12.01 14.15
N TYR A 271 7.39 10.81 14.59
CA TYR A 271 7.94 9.79 13.71
C TYR A 271 9.18 10.27 12.91
N LEU A 272 9.40 9.78 11.70
CA LEU A 272 10.62 10.10 10.93
C LEU A 272 10.74 11.58 10.58
N ILE A 273 9.68 12.20 10.04
CA ILE A 273 9.70 13.62 9.67
C ILE A 273 9.92 14.48 10.91
N GLY A 274 9.18 14.21 12.00
CA GLY A 274 9.34 14.93 13.24
C GLY A 274 10.68 14.70 13.92
N LEU A 275 11.29 13.52 13.77
CA LEU A 275 12.65 13.26 14.25
C LEU A 275 13.67 14.18 13.56
N VAL A 276 13.60 14.25 12.23
CA VAL A 276 14.51 15.09 11.42
C VAL A 276 14.27 16.58 11.69
N ASN A 277 13.02 17.01 11.79
CA ASN A 277 12.65 18.40 12.05
C ASN A 277 12.68 18.77 13.54
N LYS A 278 13.14 17.87 14.42
CA LYS A 278 13.23 18.06 15.87
C LYS A 278 11.89 18.50 16.51
N GLY A 279 10.79 17.91 16.00
CA GLY A 279 9.43 18.19 16.47
C GLY A 279 8.87 19.55 16.08
N ASN A 280 9.53 20.29 15.20
CA ASN A 280 9.03 21.57 14.69
C ASN A 280 7.99 21.37 13.57
N TRP A 281 7.22 22.44 13.30
CA TRP A 281 6.39 22.50 12.10
C TRP A 281 7.22 22.31 10.83
N ARG A 282 6.67 21.61 9.84
CA ARG A 282 7.30 21.53 8.52
C ARG A 282 7.35 22.91 7.87
N LYS A 283 8.45 23.20 7.19
CA LYS A 283 8.51 24.30 6.22
C LYS A 283 7.77 23.89 4.94
N PRO A 284 7.29 24.86 4.14
CA PRO A 284 6.61 24.55 2.89
C PRO A 284 7.40 23.67 1.92
N THR A 285 8.74 23.74 1.93
CA THR A 285 9.63 22.96 1.07
C THR A 285 10.08 21.64 1.69
N ASP A 286 9.77 21.38 2.96
CA ASP A 286 10.16 20.13 3.61
C ASP A 286 9.42 18.95 2.97
N TRP A 287 10.08 17.83 2.98
CA TRP A 287 9.57 16.58 2.41
C TRP A 287 8.23 16.12 2.99
N GLY A 288 7.44 15.49 2.12
CA GLY A 288 6.18 14.85 2.49
C GLY A 288 6.35 13.38 2.86
N THR A 289 5.25 12.78 3.26
CA THR A 289 5.22 11.37 3.69
C THR A 289 5.64 10.41 2.58
N LEU A 290 5.35 10.70 1.29
CA LEU A 290 5.80 9.85 0.17
C LEU A 290 7.33 9.73 0.11
N LEU A 291 8.06 10.83 0.33
CA LEU A 291 9.52 10.80 0.38
C LEU A 291 10.06 10.15 1.66
N ALA A 292 9.37 10.30 2.78
CA ALA A 292 9.74 9.61 4.02
C ALA A 292 9.64 8.08 3.85
N TRP A 293 8.62 7.59 3.17
CA TRP A 293 8.48 6.18 2.82
C TRP A 293 9.54 5.72 1.82
N SER A 294 9.87 6.57 0.84
CA SER A 294 10.96 6.33 -0.11
C SER A 294 12.30 6.14 0.60
N TRP A 295 12.60 6.99 1.59
CA TRP A 295 13.79 6.84 2.42
C TRP A 295 13.79 5.50 3.18
N GLY A 296 12.64 5.07 3.70
CA GLY A 296 12.52 3.76 4.36
C GLY A 296 12.87 2.59 3.43
N VAL A 297 12.42 2.63 2.18
CA VAL A 297 12.80 1.63 1.17
C VAL A 297 14.29 1.69 0.85
N SER A 298 14.85 2.90 0.73
CA SER A 298 16.29 3.08 0.52
C SER A 298 17.10 2.40 1.64
N ARG A 299 16.68 2.54 2.92
CA ARG A 299 17.33 1.86 4.05
C ARG A 299 17.13 0.35 4.02
N LEU A 300 15.96 -0.14 3.58
CA LEU A 300 15.76 -1.58 3.39
C LEU A 300 16.69 -2.14 2.30
N ILE A 301 16.93 -1.40 1.23
CA ILE A 301 17.89 -1.81 0.19
C ILE A 301 19.31 -1.88 0.75
N ASP A 302 19.72 -0.96 1.64
CA ASP A 302 21.01 -1.06 2.32
C ASP A 302 21.14 -2.37 3.13
N TYR A 303 20.06 -2.78 3.81
CA TYR A 303 20.01 -4.07 4.48
C TYR A 303 20.10 -5.22 3.47
N PHE A 304 19.36 -5.17 2.37
CA PHE A 304 19.37 -6.22 1.34
C PHE A 304 20.74 -6.41 0.69
N GLU A 305 21.53 -5.36 0.56
CA GLU A 305 22.92 -5.44 0.07
C GLU A 305 23.82 -6.27 1.00
N THR A 306 23.43 -6.44 2.26
CA THR A 306 24.13 -7.28 3.25
C THR A 306 23.54 -8.69 3.38
N ASP A 307 22.36 -8.93 2.83
CA ASP A 307 21.63 -10.20 2.98
C ASP A 307 21.95 -11.16 1.82
N ARG A 308 22.65 -12.25 2.14
CA ARG A 308 23.07 -13.25 1.15
C ARG A 308 21.94 -13.94 0.38
N ASP A 309 20.72 -13.94 0.92
CA ASP A 309 19.56 -14.58 0.31
C ASP A 309 18.85 -13.65 -0.70
N VAL A 310 19.24 -12.36 -0.74
CA VAL A 310 18.64 -11.33 -1.58
C VAL A 310 19.60 -10.88 -2.69
N ASN A 311 19.13 -10.92 -3.93
CA ASN A 311 19.80 -10.24 -5.04
C ASN A 311 19.45 -8.76 -5.05
N ALA A 312 20.18 -7.95 -4.30
CA ALA A 312 19.93 -6.52 -4.15
C ALA A 312 20.08 -5.71 -5.47
N LYS A 313 20.58 -6.31 -6.55
CA LYS A 313 20.61 -5.68 -7.87
C LYS A 313 19.28 -5.76 -8.61
N ILE A 314 18.33 -6.59 -8.13
CA ILE A 314 17.03 -6.79 -8.75
C ILE A 314 15.97 -6.63 -7.65
N ILE A 315 15.76 -5.40 -7.23
CA ILE A 315 14.69 -5.05 -6.29
C ILE A 315 13.51 -4.51 -7.08
N GLY A 316 12.36 -5.19 -6.99
CA GLY A 316 11.08 -4.72 -7.45
C GLY A 316 10.37 -3.91 -6.37
N LEU A 317 9.51 -2.99 -6.78
CA LEU A 317 8.71 -2.18 -5.86
C LEU A 317 7.28 -2.05 -6.36
N THR A 318 6.32 -2.24 -5.47
CA THR A 318 4.89 -2.09 -5.79
C THR A 318 4.10 -1.52 -4.62
N GLY A 319 2.97 -0.97 -4.95
CA GLY A 319 1.92 -0.53 -4.04
C GLY A 319 0.70 -0.09 -4.85
N HIS A 320 -0.46 -0.13 -4.22
CA HIS A 320 -1.74 0.19 -4.84
C HIS A 320 -2.26 1.53 -4.33
N SER A 321 -2.96 2.30 -5.20
CA SER A 321 -3.58 3.57 -4.82
C SER A 321 -2.54 4.60 -4.34
N ARG A 322 -2.68 5.17 -3.14
CA ARG A 322 -1.67 6.07 -2.54
C ARG A 322 -0.28 5.43 -2.42
N PHE A 323 -0.22 4.12 -2.25
CA PHE A 323 1.03 3.37 -2.27
C PHE A 323 1.57 3.18 -3.70
N GLY A 324 0.71 3.27 -4.73
CA GLY A 324 1.11 3.42 -6.13
C GLY A 324 1.82 4.75 -6.37
N LYS A 325 1.30 5.86 -5.79
CA LYS A 325 2.02 7.15 -5.79
C LYS A 325 3.41 7.00 -5.14
N ALA A 326 3.45 6.39 -3.94
CA ALA A 326 4.70 6.14 -3.22
C ALA A 326 5.69 5.28 -4.03
N THR A 327 5.20 4.28 -4.75
CA THR A 327 6.02 3.42 -5.62
C THR A 327 6.69 4.23 -6.73
N LEU A 328 5.94 5.08 -7.45
CA LEU A 328 6.49 5.88 -8.54
C LEU A 328 7.50 6.93 -8.02
N VAL A 329 7.14 7.62 -6.92
CA VAL A 329 8.04 8.59 -6.27
C VAL A 329 9.31 7.88 -5.80
N THR A 330 9.20 6.75 -5.11
CA THR A 330 10.38 6.00 -4.64
C THR A 330 11.27 5.57 -5.80
N MET A 331 10.69 5.02 -6.87
CA MET A 331 11.47 4.61 -8.04
C MET A 331 12.20 5.78 -8.71
N ALA A 332 11.60 6.97 -8.72
CA ALA A 332 12.22 8.17 -9.28
C ALA A 332 13.41 8.68 -8.44
N TYR A 333 13.32 8.55 -7.11
CA TYR A 333 14.32 9.06 -6.16
C TYR A 333 15.36 8.01 -5.73
N GLU A 334 15.02 6.70 -5.77
CA GLU A 334 15.93 5.61 -5.41
C GLU A 334 16.33 4.81 -6.66
N PRO A 335 17.53 5.06 -7.21
CA PRO A 335 17.96 4.44 -8.46
C PRO A 335 18.21 2.94 -8.38
N ARG A 336 18.36 2.35 -7.18
CA ARG A 336 18.60 0.91 -6.98
C ARG A 336 17.32 0.07 -7.13
N VAL A 337 16.12 0.69 -7.14
CA VAL A 337 14.91 -0.03 -7.52
C VAL A 337 14.97 -0.39 -8.99
N ALA A 338 15.03 -1.69 -9.31
CA ALA A 338 15.28 -2.19 -10.65
C ALA A 338 14.02 -2.24 -11.53
N ILE A 339 12.84 -2.42 -10.94
CA ILE A 339 11.55 -2.47 -11.64
C ILE A 339 10.44 -1.93 -10.73
N GLY A 340 9.48 -1.22 -11.30
CA GLY A 340 8.34 -0.67 -10.57
C GLY A 340 6.99 -1.15 -11.09
N PHE A 341 6.06 -1.30 -10.17
CA PHE A 341 4.64 -1.54 -10.45
C PHE A 341 3.79 -0.61 -9.57
N PRO A 342 3.73 0.70 -9.93
CA PRO A 342 2.85 1.67 -9.27
C PRO A 342 1.40 1.45 -9.71
N SER A 343 0.65 0.66 -8.94
CA SER A 343 -0.70 0.27 -9.30
C SER A 343 -1.70 1.39 -8.99
N ASP A 344 -2.40 1.83 -10.03
CA ASP A 344 -3.57 2.73 -10.00
C ASP A 344 -3.40 3.95 -9.08
N GLY A 345 -2.27 4.66 -9.26
CA GLY A 345 -1.80 5.69 -8.33
C GLY A 345 -2.53 7.05 -8.43
N GLY A 346 -3.33 7.30 -9.46
CA GLY A 346 -4.13 8.53 -9.60
C GLY A 346 -3.33 9.83 -9.61
N SER A 347 -3.98 10.92 -9.20
CA SER A 347 -3.40 12.28 -9.13
C SER A 347 -2.17 12.34 -8.22
N LEU A 348 -1.20 13.20 -8.56
CA LEU A 348 0.10 13.30 -7.87
C LEU A 348 0.84 11.96 -7.76
N GLY A 349 0.60 11.09 -8.71
CA GLY A 349 1.21 9.78 -8.86
C GLY A 349 1.32 9.42 -10.34
N THR A 350 0.46 8.50 -10.79
CA THR A 350 0.53 7.92 -12.12
C THR A 350 -0.29 8.62 -13.19
N LYS A 351 -1.26 9.48 -12.81
CA LYS A 351 -2.15 10.23 -13.70
C LYS A 351 -1.55 11.58 -14.07
N MET A 352 -1.68 12.01 -15.33
CA MET A 352 -1.37 13.41 -15.72
C MET A 352 -2.31 14.39 -15.01
N ASN A 353 -1.73 15.26 -14.17
CA ASN A 353 -2.53 16.21 -13.38
C ASN A 353 -3.16 17.33 -14.21
N ARG A 354 -2.51 17.74 -15.32
CA ARG A 354 -3.09 18.70 -16.29
C ARG A 354 -4.34 18.23 -16.98
N ARG A 355 -4.61 16.93 -16.94
CA ARG A 355 -5.84 16.36 -17.46
C ARG A 355 -6.89 16.36 -16.36
N HIS A 356 -7.84 17.29 -16.42
CA HIS A 356 -8.91 17.48 -15.45
C HIS A 356 -9.98 16.39 -15.59
N TRP A 357 -9.63 15.18 -15.20
CA TRP A 357 -10.53 14.02 -15.17
C TRP A 357 -10.29 13.18 -13.92
N GLY A 358 -11.37 12.75 -13.29
CA GLY A 358 -11.29 11.97 -12.07
C GLY A 358 -10.71 12.78 -10.89
N GLN A 359 -9.81 12.18 -10.15
CA GLN A 359 -9.11 12.83 -9.04
C GLN A 359 -8.14 13.89 -9.57
N ASP A 360 -8.35 15.12 -9.20
CA ASP A 360 -7.45 16.22 -9.51
C ASP A 360 -6.47 16.53 -8.36
N LEU A 361 -5.51 17.42 -8.59
CA LEU A 361 -4.54 17.81 -7.57
C LEU A 361 -5.23 18.45 -6.37
N GLU A 362 -6.30 19.19 -6.60
CA GLU A 362 -7.15 19.80 -5.58
C GLU A 362 -7.72 18.78 -4.59
N ASN A 363 -7.99 17.55 -5.03
CA ASN A 363 -8.44 16.48 -4.15
C ASN A 363 -7.43 16.19 -3.02
N SER A 364 -6.15 16.39 -3.28
CA SER A 364 -5.10 16.14 -2.30
C SER A 364 -4.78 17.35 -1.39
N THR A 365 -5.50 18.46 -1.54
CA THR A 365 -5.31 19.65 -0.68
C THR A 365 -5.97 19.56 0.69
N GLY A 366 -6.82 18.58 0.93
CA GLY A 366 -7.51 18.41 2.22
C GLY A 366 -6.61 17.85 3.32
N ALA A 367 -7.03 18.07 4.56
CA ALA A 367 -6.29 17.69 5.77
C ALA A 367 -5.96 16.18 5.87
N ASN A 368 -6.60 15.33 5.07
CA ASN A 368 -6.38 13.88 5.07
C ASN A 368 -5.36 13.40 4.03
N GLU A 369 -4.97 14.24 3.06
CA GLU A 369 -4.11 13.82 1.94
C GLU A 369 -2.88 14.74 1.73
N TYR A 370 -2.95 16.03 2.08
CA TYR A 370 -1.89 17.02 1.83
C TYR A 370 -0.53 16.60 2.39
N HIS A 371 -0.51 15.79 3.42
CA HIS A 371 0.71 15.34 4.10
C HIS A 371 1.62 14.47 3.22
N TRP A 372 1.08 13.91 2.13
CA TRP A 372 1.89 13.13 1.19
C TRP A 372 2.96 13.97 0.50
N MET A 373 2.67 15.25 0.24
CA MET A 373 3.53 16.18 -0.49
C MET A 373 4.18 17.22 0.43
N ALA A 374 5.05 18.04 -0.15
CA ALA A 374 5.50 19.28 0.46
C ALA A 374 4.37 20.32 0.47
N GLY A 375 4.41 21.29 1.40
CA GLY A 375 3.41 22.36 1.43
C GLY A 375 3.34 23.19 0.16
N THR A 376 4.46 23.32 -0.53
CA THR A 376 4.54 24.09 -1.78
C THR A 376 3.58 23.63 -2.88
N PHE A 377 3.12 22.37 -2.87
CA PHE A 377 2.18 21.87 -3.88
C PHE A 377 0.84 22.59 -3.86
N PHE A 378 0.43 23.14 -2.73
CA PHE A 378 -0.83 23.90 -2.61
C PHE A 378 -0.95 25.04 -3.62
N LYS A 379 0.17 25.65 -4.01
CA LYS A 379 0.16 26.77 -4.96
C LYS A 379 -0.35 26.39 -6.35
N TRP A 380 -0.42 25.10 -6.68
CA TRP A 380 -0.84 24.57 -7.99
C TRP A 380 -2.30 24.16 -8.06
N ALA A 381 -3.02 24.18 -6.94
CA ALA A 381 -4.41 23.78 -6.84
C ALA A 381 -5.39 24.95 -7.01
N GLY A 382 -5.13 25.86 -7.93
CA GLY A 382 -5.92 27.07 -8.13
C GLY A 382 -6.97 27.01 -9.24
N GLU A 383 -7.01 25.94 -10.03
CA GLU A 383 -7.84 25.84 -11.23
C GLU A 383 -9.34 25.88 -10.91
N LEU A 384 -9.78 25.09 -9.95
CA LEU A 384 -11.19 25.01 -9.55
C LEU A 384 -11.66 26.20 -8.69
N PHE A 385 -10.72 27.09 -8.30
CA PHE A 385 -11.00 28.26 -7.45
C PHE A 385 -10.38 29.55 -8.01
N PRO A 386 -10.63 29.90 -9.28
CA PRO A 386 -9.96 31.02 -9.92
C PRO A 386 -10.13 32.32 -9.14
N GLY A 387 -9.01 32.88 -8.74
CA GLY A 387 -8.94 34.18 -8.08
C GLY A 387 -9.37 34.22 -6.61
N ARG A 388 -9.65 33.10 -5.96
CA ARG A 388 -10.11 33.11 -4.55
C ARG A 388 -9.11 32.62 -3.53
N TYR A 389 -8.49 31.44 -3.74
CA TYR A 389 -7.80 30.75 -2.65
C TYR A 389 -6.37 30.32 -2.96
N LEU A 390 -6.08 29.86 -4.16
CA LEU A 390 -4.79 29.30 -4.54
C LEU A 390 -4.20 30.06 -5.72
N PRO A 391 -2.89 30.36 -5.72
CA PRO A 391 -2.36 31.42 -6.59
C PRO A 391 -2.10 30.97 -8.03
N ARG A 392 -2.01 29.66 -8.33
CA ARG A 392 -1.58 29.14 -9.64
C ARG A 392 -2.41 27.96 -10.10
N LYS A 393 -2.39 27.74 -11.42
CA LYS A 393 -3.02 26.61 -12.06
C LYS A 393 -2.03 25.46 -12.22
N ILE A 394 -2.54 24.22 -12.31
CA ILE A 394 -1.69 23.05 -12.55
C ILE A 394 -0.99 23.10 -13.92
N GLU A 395 -1.57 23.78 -14.91
CA GLU A 395 -0.96 24.01 -16.21
C GLU A 395 0.35 24.81 -16.13
N ASP A 396 0.48 25.67 -15.13
CA ASP A 396 1.69 26.47 -14.90
C ASP A 396 2.78 25.69 -14.15
N CYS A 397 2.46 24.52 -13.60
CA CYS A 397 3.43 23.69 -12.89
C CYS A 397 4.51 23.19 -13.86
N PRO A 398 5.81 23.30 -13.53
CA PRO A 398 6.89 22.91 -14.44
C PRO A 398 7.05 21.40 -14.62
N VAL A 399 6.30 20.60 -13.87
CA VAL A 399 6.33 19.14 -13.85
C VAL A 399 4.94 18.52 -13.82
N ASP A 400 4.83 17.26 -14.24
CA ASP A 400 3.61 16.47 -14.18
C ASP A 400 3.98 14.98 -14.00
N ALA A 401 3.00 14.07 -13.94
CA ALA A 401 3.21 12.64 -13.72
C ALA A 401 4.21 12.01 -14.70
N HIS A 402 4.15 12.37 -15.99
CA HIS A 402 5.11 11.87 -16.99
C HIS A 402 6.54 12.37 -16.75
N SER A 403 6.71 13.52 -16.11
CA SER A 403 8.04 14.00 -15.66
C SER A 403 8.59 13.11 -14.56
N LEU A 404 7.75 12.72 -13.60
CA LEU A 404 8.13 11.79 -12.53
C LEU A 404 8.46 10.41 -13.09
N LEU A 405 7.64 9.87 -14.00
CA LEU A 405 7.90 8.58 -14.65
C LEU A 405 9.21 8.61 -15.46
N ALA A 406 9.50 9.71 -16.15
CA ALA A 406 10.72 9.86 -16.91
C ALA A 406 12.00 9.76 -16.05
N LEU A 407 11.95 10.14 -14.78
CA LEU A 407 13.09 9.94 -13.84
C LEU A 407 13.37 8.46 -13.57
N CYS A 408 12.41 7.59 -13.83
CA CYS A 408 12.60 6.13 -13.69
C CYS A 408 13.38 5.52 -14.86
N ALA A 409 13.44 6.21 -16.01
CA ALA A 409 14.11 5.71 -17.20
C ALA A 409 15.63 5.43 -16.94
N PRO A 410 16.20 4.36 -17.55
CA PRO A 410 15.62 3.42 -18.50
C PRO A 410 14.97 2.16 -17.85
N ARG A 411 14.80 2.15 -16.52
CA ARG A 411 14.32 0.99 -15.75
C ARG A 411 12.89 0.61 -16.11
N PRO A 412 12.57 -0.70 -16.19
CA PRO A 412 11.23 -1.16 -16.53
C PRO A 412 10.19 -0.75 -15.48
N ILE A 413 8.99 -0.36 -15.95
CA ILE A 413 7.89 0.07 -15.11
C ILE A 413 6.54 -0.29 -15.75
N LEU A 414 5.61 -0.86 -14.94
CA LEU A 414 4.26 -1.19 -15.36
C LEU A 414 3.25 -0.30 -14.65
N LEU A 415 2.39 0.38 -15.41
CA LEU A 415 1.24 1.12 -14.91
C LEU A 415 -0.05 0.37 -15.28
N ASN A 416 -1.12 0.59 -14.51
CA ASN A 416 -2.43 -0.01 -14.78
C ASN A 416 -3.57 0.92 -14.37
N GLY A 417 -4.78 0.56 -14.80
CA GLY A 417 -6.03 1.15 -14.33
C GLY A 417 -7.20 0.22 -14.60
N GLY A 418 -8.23 0.26 -13.75
CA GLY A 418 -9.43 -0.57 -13.87
C GLY A 418 -10.55 0.13 -14.65
N THR A 419 -11.39 -0.65 -15.37
CA THR A 419 -12.56 -0.13 -16.10
C THR A 419 -13.57 0.57 -15.18
N ASN A 420 -13.66 0.13 -13.92
CA ASN A 420 -14.53 0.69 -12.89
C ASN A 420 -13.77 1.58 -11.88
N SER A 421 -12.53 2.00 -12.23
CA SER A 421 -11.71 2.92 -11.45
C SER A 421 -11.57 4.29 -12.16
N SER A 422 -12.67 4.77 -12.74
CA SER A 422 -12.67 6.00 -13.58
C SER A 422 -12.15 7.23 -12.84
N TRP A 423 -12.33 7.30 -11.52
CA TRP A 423 -11.85 8.41 -10.68
C TRP A 423 -10.32 8.52 -10.60
N THR A 424 -9.57 7.45 -10.87
CA THR A 424 -8.11 7.50 -10.96
C THR A 424 -7.60 7.88 -12.33
N ASP A 425 -8.48 8.12 -13.29
CA ASP A 425 -8.19 8.46 -14.68
C ASP A 425 -7.24 7.45 -15.37
N PRO A 426 -7.69 6.23 -15.68
CA PRO A 426 -6.87 5.23 -16.37
C PRO A 426 -6.31 5.71 -17.70
N TYR A 427 -7.03 6.59 -18.41
CA TYR A 427 -6.53 7.17 -19.66
C TYR A 427 -5.41 8.19 -19.40
N GLY A 428 -5.52 9.01 -18.37
CA GLY A 428 -4.44 9.91 -17.95
C GLY A 428 -3.20 9.14 -17.51
N GLN A 429 -3.37 7.98 -16.86
CA GLN A 429 -2.27 7.08 -16.52
C GLN A 429 -1.62 6.48 -17.79
N TYR A 430 -2.42 6.07 -18.77
CA TYR A 430 -1.92 5.65 -20.09
C TYR A 430 -1.15 6.76 -20.78
N LEU A 431 -1.68 7.97 -20.83
CA LEU A 431 -0.99 9.12 -21.42
C LEU A 431 0.35 9.42 -20.72
N THR A 432 0.43 9.24 -19.41
CA THR A 432 1.69 9.35 -18.66
C THR A 432 2.76 8.42 -19.24
N THR A 433 2.41 7.18 -19.59
CA THR A 433 3.35 6.23 -20.21
C THR A 433 3.80 6.68 -21.61
N VAL A 434 2.85 7.15 -22.42
CA VAL A 434 3.13 7.63 -23.79
C VAL A 434 4.05 8.86 -23.75
N LYS A 435 3.76 9.82 -22.85
CA LYS A 435 4.50 11.07 -22.78
C LYS A 435 5.87 10.96 -22.14
N ALA A 436 6.12 9.90 -21.35
CA ALA A 436 7.45 9.58 -20.82
C ALA A 436 8.33 8.82 -21.83
N SER A 437 7.75 8.14 -22.81
CA SER A 437 8.45 7.27 -23.77
C SER A 437 9.63 7.95 -24.49
N PRO A 438 9.56 9.21 -24.93
CA PRO A 438 10.70 9.85 -25.62
C PRO A 438 12.00 9.85 -24.80
N VAL A 439 11.92 9.90 -23.47
CA VAL A 439 13.10 9.81 -22.60
C VAL A 439 13.70 8.41 -22.60
N TYR A 440 12.86 7.38 -22.59
CA TYR A 440 13.31 5.99 -22.69
C TYR A 440 14.02 5.75 -24.03
N GLU A 441 13.45 6.26 -25.12
CA GLU A 441 14.02 6.17 -26.47
C GLU A 441 15.35 6.91 -26.57
N LEU A 442 15.46 8.12 -25.98
CA LEU A 442 16.71 8.86 -25.89
C LEU A 442 17.81 8.08 -25.14
N LEU A 443 17.41 7.28 -24.17
CA LEU A 443 18.32 6.44 -23.37
C LEU A 443 18.56 5.06 -23.99
N GLY A 444 18.11 4.83 -25.24
CA GLY A 444 18.41 3.64 -26.03
C GLY A 444 17.54 2.41 -25.73
N VAL A 445 16.42 2.59 -25.03
CA VAL A 445 15.45 1.52 -24.78
C VAL A 445 14.08 1.93 -25.33
N LYS A 446 13.18 0.96 -25.53
CA LYS A 446 11.84 1.26 -26.03
C LYS A 446 10.96 1.77 -24.88
N GLY A 447 10.23 2.84 -25.11
CA GLY A 447 9.15 3.28 -24.23
C GLY A 447 7.98 2.28 -24.25
N ILE A 448 6.74 2.76 -24.14
CA ILE A 448 5.58 1.88 -24.30
C ILE A 448 5.38 1.53 -25.79
N ILE A 449 5.12 0.25 -26.08
CA ILE A 449 4.79 -0.22 -27.43
C ILE A 449 3.30 -0.51 -27.47
N ILE A 450 2.56 0.28 -28.26
CA ILE A 450 1.13 0.10 -28.48
C ILE A 450 0.90 -0.19 -29.95
N THR A 451 0.26 -1.33 -30.19
CA THR A 451 -0.08 -1.79 -31.54
C THR A 451 -1.53 -1.47 -31.92
N ASP A 452 -2.34 -1.09 -30.95
CA ASP A 452 -3.77 -0.81 -31.12
C ASP A 452 -4.00 0.70 -31.08
N PRO A 453 -5.04 1.26 -31.74
CA PRO A 453 -5.36 2.68 -31.71
C PRO A 453 -5.59 3.23 -30.29
N LYS A 454 -5.97 2.34 -29.37
CA LYS A 454 -6.18 2.58 -27.94
C LYS A 454 -5.96 1.28 -27.17
N PRO A 455 -5.60 1.33 -25.86
CA PRO A 455 -5.45 0.13 -25.07
C PRO A 455 -6.75 -0.70 -25.02
N ILE A 456 -6.61 -1.98 -25.31
CA ILE A 456 -7.72 -2.96 -25.26
C ILE A 456 -7.81 -3.47 -23.82
N VAL A 457 -9.04 -3.62 -23.32
CA VAL A 457 -9.30 -4.18 -22.00
C VAL A 457 -8.68 -5.58 -21.88
N ASP A 458 -8.02 -5.83 -20.76
CA ASP A 458 -7.31 -7.06 -20.41
C ASP A 458 -6.08 -7.41 -21.27
N LYS A 459 -5.75 -6.65 -22.31
CA LYS A 459 -4.49 -6.79 -23.03
C LYS A 459 -3.35 -6.10 -22.29
N ALA A 460 -2.29 -6.84 -22.04
CA ALA A 460 -1.07 -6.30 -21.44
C ALA A 460 -0.09 -5.82 -22.54
N TYR A 461 0.31 -4.56 -22.49
CA TYR A 461 1.31 -3.94 -23.38
C TYR A 461 2.64 -3.94 -22.64
N ILE A 462 3.44 -5.01 -22.81
CA ILE A 462 4.63 -5.33 -22.02
C ILE A 462 5.91 -5.53 -22.85
N ASP A 463 5.94 -5.06 -24.11
CA ASP A 463 7.06 -5.29 -25.02
C ASP A 463 8.12 -4.19 -25.03
N GLY A 464 7.88 -3.10 -24.30
CA GLY A 464 8.84 -2.01 -24.05
C GLY A 464 9.38 -2.03 -22.62
N ASN A 465 10.12 -0.98 -22.22
CA ASN A 465 10.52 -0.75 -20.83
C ASN A 465 9.45 -0.01 -20.03
N ILE A 466 8.47 0.59 -20.68
CA ILE A 466 7.22 1.02 -20.08
C ILE A 466 6.15 0.03 -20.49
N ALA A 467 5.38 -0.43 -19.52
CA ALA A 467 4.25 -1.33 -19.71
C ALA A 467 2.96 -0.67 -19.22
N PHE A 468 1.84 -1.07 -19.81
CA PHE A 468 0.52 -0.62 -19.39
C PHE A 468 -0.52 -1.74 -19.57
N ARG A 469 -1.46 -1.80 -18.63
CA ARG A 469 -2.65 -2.64 -18.78
C ARG A 469 -3.90 -1.92 -18.29
N TYR A 470 -4.95 -1.98 -19.11
CA TYR A 470 -6.29 -1.56 -18.73
C TYR A 470 -7.12 -2.79 -18.42
N HIS A 471 -7.31 -3.12 -17.14
CA HIS A 471 -7.97 -4.36 -16.76
C HIS A 471 -9.48 -4.19 -16.57
N ASN A 472 -10.22 -5.27 -16.80
CA ASN A 472 -11.64 -5.32 -16.44
C ASN A 472 -11.77 -5.43 -14.92
N GLY A 473 -12.44 -4.46 -14.29
CA GLY A 473 -12.65 -4.45 -12.84
C GLY A 473 -12.48 -3.08 -12.22
N GLY A 474 -12.50 -3.07 -10.89
CA GLY A 474 -12.41 -1.87 -10.07
C GLY A 474 -10.98 -1.49 -9.70
N HIS A 475 -10.87 -0.69 -8.65
CA HIS A 475 -9.63 -0.21 -8.06
C HIS A 475 -8.91 -1.34 -7.31
N THR A 476 -8.02 -2.07 -8.00
CA THR A 476 -7.31 -3.25 -7.46
C THR A 476 -6.02 -3.55 -8.23
N ASP A 477 -5.03 -4.14 -7.56
CA ASP A 477 -3.80 -4.65 -8.17
C ASP A 477 -3.87 -6.14 -8.53
N ALA A 478 -4.91 -6.85 -8.05
CA ALA A 478 -4.96 -8.31 -8.10
C ALA A 478 -4.78 -8.92 -9.49
N PRO A 479 -5.43 -8.43 -10.58
CA PRO A 479 -5.30 -9.02 -11.91
C PRO A 479 -3.96 -8.71 -12.59
N GLU A 480 -3.15 -7.82 -12.02
CA GLU A 480 -1.93 -7.31 -12.65
C GLU A 480 -0.68 -8.13 -12.31
N TRP A 481 -0.72 -8.96 -11.30
CA TRP A 481 0.46 -9.70 -10.86
C TRP A 481 1.01 -10.68 -11.91
N PRO A 482 0.18 -11.50 -12.59
CA PRO A 482 0.70 -12.35 -13.66
C PRO A 482 1.34 -11.56 -14.81
N PRO A 483 0.71 -10.53 -15.43
CA PRO A 483 1.35 -9.72 -16.44
C PRO A 483 2.57 -8.93 -15.93
N PHE A 484 2.61 -8.54 -14.66
CA PHE A 484 3.80 -7.92 -14.08
C PHE A 484 5.00 -8.89 -14.07
N PHE A 485 4.81 -10.12 -13.63
CA PHE A 485 5.90 -11.10 -13.64
C PHE A 485 6.28 -11.56 -15.05
N GLU A 486 5.31 -11.61 -15.98
CA GLU A 486 5.61 -11.82 -17.41
C GLU A 486 6.49 -10.66 -17.94
N PHE A 487 6.12 -9.41 -17.66
CA PHE A 487 6.92 -8.23 -17.99
C PHE A 487 8.31 -8.29 -17.35
N ALA A 488 8.40 -8.57 -16.05
CA ALA A 488 9.67 -8.72 -15.35
C ALA A 488 10.58 -9.78 -15.97
N SER A 489 10.01 -10.89 -16.46
CA SER A 489 10.77 -11.97 -17.11
C SER A 489 11.43 -11.56 -18.42
N LYS A 490 10.93 -10.53 -19.09
CA LYS A 490 11.53 -9.96 -20.30
C LYS A 490 12.79 -9.13 -20.01
N HIS A 491 12.92 -8.64 -18.77
CA HIS A 491 14.04 -7.81 -18.33
C HIS A 491 15.01 -8.54 -17.44
N PHE A 492 14.54 -9.53 -16.66
CA PHE A 492 15.33 -10.25 -15.68
C PHE A 492 15.17 -11.77 -15.88
N ASN A 493 16.29 -12.41 -16.00
CA ASN A 493 16.35 -13.85 -16.25
C ASN A 493 16.26 -14.63 -14.92
N VAL A 494 15.11 -14.57 -14.24
CA VAL A 494 14.89 -15.18 -12.91
C VAL A 494 14.60 -16.66 -13.07
N PRO A 495 15.41 -17.57 -12.45
CA PRO A 495 15.13 -19.01 -12.48
C PRO A 495 13.88 -19.37 -11.68
N THR A 496 13.06 -20.23 -12.25
CA THR A 496 11.87 -20.80 -11.59
C THR A 496 11.94 -22.32 -11.55
N LEU A 497 11.47 -22.92 -10.46
CA LEU A 497 11.30 -24.36 -10.32
C LEU A 497 10.20 -24.64 -9.29
N THR A 498 9.10 -25.24 -9.77
CA THR A 498 8.02 -25.74 -8.91
C THR A 498 7.58 -27.12 -9.34
N THR A 499 6.93 -27.87 -8.45
CA THR A 499 6.42 -29.22 -8.71
C THR A 499 4.95 -29.31 -8.34
N SER A 500 4.18 -30.16 -9.02
CA SER A 500 2.77 -30.40 -8.71
C SER A 500 2.55 -31.27 -7.45
N ALA A 501 3.62 -31.82 -6.88
CA ALA A 501 3.56 -32.65 -5.70
C ALA A 501 4.82 -32.48 -4.85
N SER A 502 4.70 -32.54 -3.53
CA SER A 502 5.80 -32.60 -2.57
C SER A 502 6.09 -34.04 -2.09
N TYR A 503 5.14 -34.92 -2.26
CA TYR A 503 5.27 -36.36 -1.96
C TYR A 503 4.52 -37.21 -3.00
N LEU A 504 4.90 -38.51 -3.10
CA LEU A 504 4.23 -39.52 -3.90
C LEU A 504 4.10 -40.79 -3.09
N THR A 505 2.96 -41.45 -3.14
CA THR A 505 2.71 -42.72 -2.48
C THR A 505 2.43 -43.82 -3.51
N LEU A 506 3.14 -44.96 -3.38
CA LEU A 506 3.06 -46.09 -4.28
C LEU A 506 2.59 -47.34 -3.51
N GLY A 507 1.78 -48.18 -4.17
CA GLY A 507 1.36 -49.46 -3.62
C GLY A 507 2.47 -50.49 -3.58
N SER A 508 2.26 -51.59 -2.86
CA SER A 508 3.23 -52.69 -2.76
C SER A 508 3.28 -53.58 -4.00
N SER A 509 2.13 -53.79 -4.66
CA SER A 509 1.97 -54.69 -5.83
C SER A 509 1.04 -54.10 -6.92
N THR A 510 0.23 -53.13 -6.56
CA THR A 510 -0.63 -52.35 -7.43
C THR A 510 -0.31 -50.87 -7.24
N SER A 511 -0.73 -50.00 -8.16
CA SER A 511 -0.39 -48.58 -8.10
C SER A 511 1.11 -48.35 -7.95
N LEU A 512 1.90 -49.01 -8.79
CA LEU A 512 3.37 -48.98 -8.77
C LEU A 512 3.94 -47.76 -9.51
N GLU A 513 3.07 -46.88 -10.01
CA GLU A 513 3.45 -45.71 -10.78
C GLU A 513 2.79 -44.45 -10.21
N ALA A 514 3.51 -43.35 -10.27
CA ALA A 514 2.98 -42.03 -10.01
C ALA A 514 3.61 -41.02 -10.96
N THR A 515 2.81 -40.02 -11.36
CA THR A 515 3.25 -38.95 -12.27
C THR A 515 3.09 -37.62 -11.58
N PHE A 516 4.10 -36.75 -11.71
CA PHE A 516 4.05 -35.37 -11.26
C PHE A 516 4.55 -34.43 -12.37
N LYS A 517 4.20 -33.15 -12.30
CA LYS A 517 4.64 -32.13 -13.23
C LYS A 517 5.75 -31.28 -12.64
N ILE A 518 6.71 -30.92 -13.47
CA ILE A 518 7.76 -29.93 -13.19
C ILE A 518 7.49 -28.70 -14.03
N PHE A 519 7.48 -27.53 -13.39
CA PHE A 519 7.36 -26.22 -14.04
C PHE A 519 8.68 -25.48 -13.84
N SER A 520 9.39 -25.22 -14.93
CA SER A 520 10.68 -24.52 -14.91
C SER A 520 10.90 -23.76 -16.21
N ASN A 521 11.53 -22.58 -16.11
CA ASN A 521 12.00 -21.81 -17.26
C ASN A 521 13.50 -22.07 -17.56
N ARG A 522 14.07 -23.11 -16.93
CA ARG A 522 15.45 -23.56 -17.11
C ARG A 522 15.52 -25.05 -17.32
N ASN A 523 16.67 -25.51 -17.81
CA ASN A 523 16.96 -26.94 -17.82
C ASN A 523 16.90 -27.47 -16.40
N TRP A 524 16.34 -28.65 -16.24
CA TRP A 524 16.27 -29.32 -14.95
C TRP A 524 16.70 -30.79 -15.10
N LEU A 525 17.13 -31.35 -13.97
CA LEU A 525 17.54 -32.75 -13.84
C LEU A 525 16.82 -33.35 -12.63
N VAL A 526 16.27 -34.58 -12.81
CA VAL A 526 15.73 -35.38 -11.71
C VAL A 526 16.67 -36.55 -11.44
N SER A 527 16.99 -36.75 -10.18
CA SER A 527 17.82 -37.87 -9.71
C SER A 527 17.18 -38.57 -8.50
N CYS A 528 17.51 -39.85 -8.35
CA CYS A 528 17.17 -40.64 -7.18
C CYS A 528 18.35 -41.57 -6.84
N SER A 529 18.68 -41.65 -5.54
CA SER A 529 19.75 -42.57 -5.08
C SER A 529 19.31 -44.00 -4.96
N ASP A 530 18.02 -44.28 -4.97
CA ASP A 530 17.44 -45.58 -4.64
C ASP A 530 17.09 -46.40 -5.88
N GLY A 531 17.77 -47.50 -6.11
CA GLY A 531 17.63 -48.31 -7.31
C GLY A 531 16.30 -49.07 -7.46
N TRP A 532 15.41 -49.07 -6.42
CA TRP A 532 14.08 -49.65 -6.51
C TRP A 532 13.07 -48.77 -7.25
N LEU A 533 13.38 -47.48 -7.41
CA LEU A 533 12.57 -46.48 -8.09
C LEU A 533 13.22 -46.14 -9.44
N LYS A 534 12.47 -46.27 -10.53
CA LYS A 534 12.87 -45.88 -11.88
C LYS A 534 12.17 -44.62 -12.28
N ILE A 535 12.87 -43.71 -12.94
CA ILE A 535 12.37 -42.46 -13.48
C ILE A 535 12.33 -42.57 -15.00
N ASP A 536 11.23 -42.23 -15.65
CA ASP A 536 11.06 -42.33 -17.09
C ASP A 536 11.76 -41.19 -17.87
N SER A 537 11.84 -40.00 -17.26
CA SER A 537 12.52 -38.84 -17.84
C SER A 537 13.40 -38.17 -16.79
N HIS A 538 14.70 -38.08 -17.06
CA HIS A 538 15.68 -37.54 -16.11
C HIS A 538 15.95 -36.05 -16.29
N ASN A 539 15.63 -35.46 -17.43
CA ASN A 539 15.88 -34.04 -17.73
C ASN A 539 14.95 -33.51 -18.81
N SER A 540 14.75 -32.19 -18.76
CA SER A 540 14.07 -31.41 -19.82
C SER A 540 14.51 -29.95 -19.72
N SER A 541 14.22 -29.17 -20.77
CA SER A 541 14.48 -27.72 -20.84
C SER A 541 13.22 -26.86 -20.66
N LYS A 542 12.10 -27.48 -20.32
CA LYS A 542 10.77 -26.82 -20.20
C LYS A 542 9.89 -27.56 -19.22
N ASN A 543 8.68 -27.04 -19.02
CA ASN A 543 7.65 -27.75 -18.27
C ASN A 543 7.39 -29.15 -18.85
N ASP A 544 7.39 -30.15 -17.98
CA ASP A 544 7.20 -31.54 -18.39
C ASP A 544 6.59 -32.37 -17.26
N SER A 545 6.17 -33.59 -17.59
CA SER A 545 5.67 -34.59 -16.64
C SER A 545 6.70 -35.70 -16.47
N VAL A 546 6.93 -36.08 -15.25
CA VAL A 546 7.84 -37.18 -14.87
C VAL A 546 7.03 -38.28 -14.22
N THR A 547 7.20 -39.50 -14.72
CA THR A 547 6.61 -40.71 -14.12
C THR A 547 7.68 -41.49 -13.41
N VAL A 548 7.40 -41.84 -12.17
CA VAL A 548 8.22 -42.76 -11.39
C VAL A 548 7.55 -44.13 -11.29
N ARG A 549 8.35 -45.20 -11.36
CA ARG A 549 7.89 -46.60 -11.31
C ARG A 549 8.67 -47.37 -10.26
N ALA A 550 7.94 -48.03 -9.38
CA ALA A 550 8.53 -48.86 -8.37
C ALA A 550 8.45 -50.37 -8.74
N SER A 551 9.45 -51.16 -8.32
CA SER A 551 9.33 -52.61 -8.33
C SER A 551 8.37 -53.08 -7.21
N ILE A 552 7.79 -54.28 -7.36
CA ILE A 552 6.95 -54.90 -6.32
C ILE A 552 7.73 -54.95 -5.00
N ASN A 553 7.05 -54.59 -3.89
CA ASN A 553 7.60 -54.59 -2.54
C ASN A 553 6.94 -55.64 -1.69
N GLY A 554 7.57 -56.81 -1.54
CA GLY A 554 7.12 -57.90 -0.67
C GLY A 554 7.61 -57.79 0.77
N LYS A 555 8.29 -56.69 1.14
CA LYS A 555 8.94 -56.51 2.45
C LYS A 555 8.28 -55.33 3.22
N LYS A 556 9.04 -54.71 4.08
CA LYS A 556 8.62 -53.52 4.82
C LYS A 556 8.46 -52.32 3.89
N ALA A 557 7.63 -51.34 4.28
CA ALA A 557 7.54 -50.08 3.58
C ALA A 557 8.93 -49.44 3.41
N ARG A 558 9.09 -48.72 2.28
CA ARG A 558 10.35 -48.05 1.93
C ARG A 558 10.10 -46.66 1.34
N SER A 559 11.07 -45.80 1.47
CA SER A 559 11.02 -44.45 0.87
C SER A 559 12.28 -44.14 0.10
N ALA A 560 12.17 -43.17 -0.81
CA ALA A 560 13.25 -42.59 -1.58
C ALA A 560 13.02 -41.09 -1.71
N ILE A 561 14.07 -40.31 -1.91
CA ILE A 561 13.99 -38.89 -2.21
C ILE A 561 14.35 -38.69 -3.68
N LEU A 562 13.43 -38.13 -4.44
CA LEU A 562 13.74 -37.54 -5.72
C LEU A 562 14.31 -36.14 -5.48
N THR A 563 15.39 -35.83 -6.15
CA THR A 563 15.99 -34.51 -6.17
C THR A 563 15.82 -33.93 -7.57
N ILE A 564 15.17 -32.79 -7.67
CA ILE A 564 15.01 -31.99 -8.88
C ILE A 564 15.91 -30.78 -8.74
N GLU A 565 16.85 -30.63 -9.66
CA GLU A 565 17.79 -29.50 -9.68
C GLU A 565 17.63 -28.72 -10.98
N SER A 566 17.64 -27.41 -10.86
CA SER A 566 17.65 -26.46 -11.96
C SER A 566 18.55 -25.30 -11.55
N GLU A 567 18.93 -24.42 -12.49
CA GLU A 567 19.77 -23.26 -12.19
C GLU A 567 19.25 -22.50 -10.95
N ALA A 568 20.10 -22.37 -9.94
CA ALA A 568 19.82 -21.67 -8.68
C ALA A 568 18.58 -22.16 -7.89
N ARG A 569 18.06 -23.35 -8.21
CA ARG A 569 16.87 -23.94 -7.56
C ARG A 569 17.04 -25.45 -7.32
N LYS A 570 16.54 -25.89 -6.18
CA LYS A 570 16.52 -27.31 -5.82
C LYS A 570 15.21 -27.66 -5.12
N GLN A 571 14.55 -28.72 -5.58
CA GLN A 571 13.31 -29.24 -5.01
C GLN A 571 13.46 -30.71 -4.71
N THR A 572 12.81 -31.18 -3.66
CA THR A 572 12.76 -32.61 -3.32
C THR A 572 11.32 -33.11 -3.26
N ILE A 573 11.13 -34.38 -3.63
CA ILE A 573 9.86 -35.08 -3.51
C ILE A 573 10.13 -36.37 -2.75
N LEU A 574 9.40 -36.61 -1.65
CA LEU A 574 9.42 -37.86 -0.94
C LEU A 574 8.57 -38.89 -1.71
N VAL A 575 9.14 -40.02 -2.09
CA VAL A 575 8.42 -41.15 -2.67
C VAL A 575 8.38 -42.26 -1.66
N SER A 576 7.20 -42.67 -1.26
CA SER A 576 6.98 -43.76 -0.29
C SER A 576 6.28 -44.93 -0.96
N GLN A 577 6.70 -46.19 -0.65
CA GLN A 577 6.05 -47.37 -1.15
C GLN A 577 5.57 -48.26 0.00
N ALA A 578 4.32 -48.71 -0.07
CA ALA A 578 3.66 -49.54 0.92
C ALA A 578 4.33 -50.93 1.11
N SER A 579 4.13 -51.56 2.25
CA SER A 579 4.46 -52.97 2.54
C SER A 579 3.37 -53.92 1.99
N SER A 580 3.70 -55.21 1.82
CA SER A 580 2.74 -56.21 1.33
C SER A 580 1.60 -56.56 2.32
N LYS A 581 1.79 -56.28 3.62
CA LYS A 581 0.77 -56.40 4.70
C LYS A 581 0.60 -55.05 5.36
N ALA A 582 -0.01 -54.11 4.63
CA ALA A 582 -0.19 -52.77 5.07
C ALA A 582 -1.25 -52.68 6.19
N GLY A 583 -0.99 -51.84 7.19
CA GLY A 583 -1.93 -51.44 8.23
C GLY A 583 -1.61 -50.04 8.73
N ILE A 584 -2.64 -49.26 9.03
CA ILE A 584 -2.53 -47.91 9.59
C ILE A 584 -3.57 -47.67 10.67
N HIS A 585 -3.20 -46.97 11.72
CA HIS A 585 -4.09 -46.60 12.82
C HIS A 585 -3.57 -45.30 13.47
N LEU A 586 -4.47 -44.40 13.82
CA LEU A 586 -4.14 -43.15 14.50
C LEU A 586 -4.36 -43.24 16.01
N SER A 587 -3.45 -42.65 16.80
CA SER A 587 -3.58 -42.60 18.27
C SER A 587 -4.73 -41.70 18.74
N ALA A 588 -5.23 -40.82 17.90
CA ALA A 588 -6.34 -39.89 18.21
C ALA A 588 -7.26 -39.72 16.99
N LYS A 589 -8.53 -39.46 17.26
CA LYS A 589 -9.52 -39.08 16.23
C LYS A 589 -9.88 -37.60 16.29
N GLU A 590 -9.60 -36.93 17.40
CA GLU A 590 -9.81 -35.51 17.62
C GLU A 590 -8.64 -34.94 18.41
N LEU A 591 -8.26 -33.73 18.09
CA LEU A 591 -7.25 -32.91 18.79
C LEU A 591 -7.74 -31.52 19.01
N THR A 592 -7.27 -30.91 20.09
CA THR A 592 -7.51 -29.49 20.39
C THR A 592 -6.18 -28.77 20.54
N ILE A 593 -6.08 -27.62 19.92
CA ILE A 593 -4.91 -26.70 19.94
C ILE A 593 -5.36 -25.38 20.53
N SER A 594 -4.52 -24.72 21.34
CA SER A 594 -4.84 -23.40 21.88
C SER A 594 -4.86 -22.34 20.79
N ALA A 595 -5.45 -21.16 21.11
CA ALA A 595 -5.56 -20.06 20.17
C ALA A 595 -4.23 -19.34 19.86
N GLU A 596 -3.23 -19.55 20.72
CA GLU A 596 -1.94 -18.85 20.63
C GLU A 596 -1.14 -19.27 19.40
N ALA A 597 -0.31 -18.35 18.89
CA ALA A 597 0.63 -18.66 17.83
C ALA A 597 1.65 -19.72 18.26
N ASN A 598 2.02 -20.59 17.33
CA ASN A 598 2.96 -21.72 17.56
C ASN A 598 2.51 -22.74 18.62
N SER A 599 1.23 -22.75 18.95
CA SER A 599 0.68 -23.83 19.77
C SER A 599 0.67 -25.14 19.00
N THR A 600 0.95 -26.24 19.69
CA THR A 600 1.15 -27.56 19.09
C THR A 600 0.21 -28.62 19.67
N ALA A 601 -0.05 -29.65 18.86
CA ALA A 601 -0.64 -30.91 19.28
C ALA A 601 0.08 -32.09 18.60
N LEU A 602 0.06 -33.24 19.23
CA LEU A 602 0.75 -34.41 18.77
C LEU A 602 -0.24 -35.56 18.55
N PHE A 603 0.02 -36.38 17.53
CA PHE A 603 -0.62 -37.69 17.39
C PHE A 603 0.34 -38.68 16.74
N ASP A 604 0.13 -39.96 17.03
CA ASP A 604 0.92 -41.01 16.45
C ASP A 604 0.20 -41.66 15.26
N ILE A 605 0.92 -41.87 14.20
CA ILE A 605 0.57 -42.76 13.11
C ILE A 605 1.26 -44.10 13.41
N ASN A 606 0.46 -45.09 13.79
CA ASN A 606 0.92 -46.47 13.99
C ASN A 606 0.71 -47.19 12.66
N SER A 607 1.77 -47.42 11.92
CA SER A 607 1.72 -47.96 10.58
C SER A 607 2.92 -48.84 10.29
N ASN A 608 2.74 -49.83 9.45
CA ASN A 608 3.82 -50.60 8.86
C ASN A 608 3.93 -50.38 7.34
N THR A 609 3.32 -49.30 6.84
CA THR A 609 3.23 -48.97 5.42
C THR A 609 3.58 -47.53 5.18
N ALA A 610 3.59 -47.11 3.89
CA ALA A 610 3.65 -45.72 3.47
C ALA A 610 2.33 -45.02 3.76
N TRP A 611 2.39 -43.77 4.17
CA TRP A 611 1.22 -42.92 4.44
C TRP A 611 1.47 -41.48 4.00
N ASN A 612 0.39 -40.75 3.81
CA ASN A 612 0.41 -39.30 3.62
C ASN A 612 -0.76 -38.67 4.35
N ILE A 613 -0.55 -37.40 4.73
CA ILE A 613 -1.55 -36.55 5.36
C ILE A 613 -2.04 -35.52 4.32
N SER A 614 -3.35 -35.25 4.31
CA SER A 614 -3.98 -34.22 3.48
C SER A 614 -5.15 -33.60 4.24
N GLY A 615 -5.62 -32.44 3.78
CA GLY A 615 -6.66 -31.67 4.47
C GLY A 615 -6.09 -30.35 4.97
N ASP A 616 -5.22 -29.74 4.17
CA ASP A 616 -4.49 -28.52 4.50
C ASP A 616 -5.39 -27.32 4.72
N GLU A 617 -5.10 -26.60 5.80
CA GLU A 617 -5.61 -25.27 6.07
C GLU A 617 -4.44 -24.34 6.33
N ASN A 618 -4.55 -23.08 5.90
CA ASN A 618 -3.46 -22.10 6.00
C ASN A 618 -3.01 -21.80 7.45
N TRP A 619 -3.78 -22.22 8.44
CA TRP A 619 -3.51 -21.94 9.84
C TRP A 619 -2.88 -23.13 10.59
N LEU A 620 -2.84 -24.33 10.01
CA LEU A 620 -2.31 -25.54 10.61
C LEU A 620 -1.22 -26.11 9.71
N THR A 621 -0.10 -26.47 10.29
CA THR A 621 1.01 -27.14 9.60
C THR A 621 1.41 -28.39 10.38
N GLU A 622 1.72 -29.46 9.68
CA GLU A 622 2.37 -30.64 10.19
C GLU A 622 3.88 -30.60 9.91
N ASP A 623 4.68 -31.20 10.79
CA ASP A 623 6.12 -31.33 10.61
C ASP A 623 6.49 -32.31 9.47
N GLU A 624 5.64 -33.29 9.19
CA GLU A 624 5.76 -34.24 8.05
C GLU A 624 4.39 -34.48 7.43
N ASP A 625 4.26 -34.37 6.13
CA ASP A 625 3.04 -34.60 5.34
C ASP A 625 2.99 -35.99 4.69
N ALA A 626 4.10 -36.73 4.71
CA ALA A 626 4.18 -38.12 4.23
C ALA A 626 5.32 -38.87 4.89
N GLY A 627 5.18 -40.17 4.97
CA GLY A 627 6.20 -41.01 5.59
C GLY A 627 5.98 -42.51 5.43
N ILE A 628 6.75 -43.29 6.22
CA ILE A 628 6.62 -44.74 6.29
C ILE A 628 6.70 -45.18 7.75
N ASN A 629 6.04 -46.30 8.09
CA ASN A 629 6.02 -46.92 9.43
C ASN A 629 5.46 -45.96 10.50
N ASN A 630 5.72 -46.29 11.76
CA ASN A 630 5.26 -45.48 12.89
C ASN A 630 5.94 -44.14 12.90
N LYS A 631 5.16 -43.10 13.19
CA LYS A 631 5.65 -41.73 13.33
C LYS A 631 4.76 -40.94 14.27
N THR A 632 5.36 -40.11 15.10
CA THR A 632 4.66 -39.06 15.81
C THR A 632 4.66 -37.77 14.94
N ILE A 633 3.51 -37.20 14.72
CA ILE A 633 3.31 -35.98 13.95
C ILE A 633 3.05 -34.82 14.90
N THR A 634 3.78 -33.75 14.68
CA THR A 634 3.58 -32.46 15.38
C THR A 634 2.78 -31.54 14.52
N LEU A 635 1.61 -31.17 14.98
CA LEU A 635 0.79 -30.12 14.38
C LEU A 635 1.13 -28.77 15.04
N THR A 636 1.36 -27.75 14.26
CA THR A 636 1.63 -26.40 14.73
C THR A 636 0.61 -25.43 14.14
N ALA A 637 -0.03 -24.61 14.98
CA ALA A 637 -1.05 -23.67 14.56
C ALA A 637 -0.56 -22.23 14.62
N THR A 638 -0.97 -21.41 13.64
CA THR A 638 -0.89 -19.95 13.74
C THR A 638 -1.91 -19.44 14.76
N ALA A 639 -1.73 -18.22 15.27
CA ALA A 639 -2.72 -17.63 16.16
C ALA A 639 -4.13 -17.63 15.54
N ASN A 640 -5.13 -17.93 16.35
CA ASN A 640 -6.52 -17.72 15.98
C ASN A 640 -6.97 -16.33 16.49
N PRO A 641 -6.99 -15.29 15.66
CA PRO A 641 -7.39 -13.96 16.10
C PRO A 641 -8.91 -13.81 16.26
N ARG A 642 -9.70 -14.83 15.86
CA ARG A 642 -11.17 -14.79 15.93
C ARG A 642 -11.65 -15.39 17.25
N VAL A 643 -12.74 -14.87 17.77
CA VAL A 643 -13.42 -15.42 18.98
C VAL A 643 -14.31 -16.62 18.65
N GLN A 644 -14.00 -17.34 17.60
CA GLN A 644 -14.67 -18.55 17.17
C GLN A 644 -13.64 -19.63 16.94
N LYS A 645 -13.97 -20.84 17.39
CA LYS A 645 -13.18 -22.04 17.08
C LYS A 645 -13.10 -22.23 15.58
N ARG A 646 -11.96 -22.72 15.11
CA ARG A 646 -11.81 -23.18 13.73
C ARG A 646 -11.40 -24.64 13.72
N THR A 647 -11.85 -25.37 12.72
CA THR A 647 -11.63 -26.80 12.64
C THR A 647 -11.17 -27.21 11.25
N VAL A 648 -10.34 -28.23 11.20
CA VAL A 648 -9.95 -28.92 9.97
C VAL A 648 -10.02 -30.43 10.20
N THR A 649 -10.30 -31.19 9.17
CA THR A 649 -10.19 -32.63 9.18
C THR A 649 -8.99 -33.05 8.34
N LEU A 650 -7.98 -33.60 8.98
CA LEU A 650 -6.85 -34.21 8.30
C LEU A 650 -7.19 -35.64 7.91
N ASN A 651 -6.85 -36.04 6.69
CA ASN A 651 -6.99 -37.38 6.16
C ASN A 651 -5.62 -38.02 6.12
N VAL A 652 -5.46 -39.16 6.79
CA VAL A 652 -4.24 -39.97 6.73
C VAL A 652 -4.54 -41.17 5.87
N SER A 653 -3.93 -41.26 4.72
CA SER A 653 -4.19 -42.28 3.71
C SER A 653 -2.95 -43.11 3.39
N SER A 654 -3.22 -44.35 2.99
CA SER A 654 -2.21 -45.28 2.49
C SER A 654 -2.78 -46.06 1.31
N PRO A 655 -1.98 -46.40 0.29
CA PRO A 655 -2.45 -47.14 -0.87
C PRO A 655 -3.07 -48.51 -0.47
N GLY A 656 -4.31 -48.73 -0.87
CA GLY A 656 -5.03 -49.98 -0.61
C GLY A 656 -5.65 -50.14 0.78
N LEU A 657 -5.59 -49.07 1.61
CA LEU A 657 -6.22 -49.06 2.93
C LEU A 657 -7.33 -48.00 3.02
N PRO A 658 -8.31 -48.17 3.88
CA PRO A 658 -9.26 -47.11 4.22
C PRO A 658 -8.52 -45.87 4.75
N THR A 659 -8.99 -44.68 4.38
CA THR A 659 -8.48 -43.43 4.93
C THR A 659 -8.89 -43.29 6.40
N GLU A 660 -7.94 -43.01 7.26
CA GLU A 660 -8.15 -42.64 8.66
C GLU A 660 -8.25 -41.11 8.76
N THR A 661 -9.09 -40.60 9.63
CA THR A 661 -9.30 -39.15 9.77
C THR A 661 -9.06 -38.68 11.20
N ILE A 662 -8.55 -37.45 11.33
CA ILE A 662 -8.39 -36.77 12.60
C ILE A 662 -8.94 -35.35 12.48
N LYS A 663 -9.87 -34.99 13.38
CA LYS A 663 -10.42 -33.66 13.48
C LYS A 663 -9.57 -32.80 14.40
N VAL A 664 -9.06 -31.71 13.90
CA VAL A 664 -8.27 -30.75 14.68
C VAL A 664 -9.11 -29.50 14.91
N THR A 665 -9.25 -29.09 16.16
CA THR A 665 -9.98 -27.90 16.58
C THR A 665 -9.01 -26.93 17.23
N GLN A 666 -8.89 -25.75 16.73
CA GLN A 666 -8.20 -24.67 17.44
C GLN A 666 -9.20 -23.83 18.24
N ALA A 667 -8.86 -23.58 19.49
CA ALA A 667 -9.66 -22.74 20.38
C ALA A 667 -9.89 -21.34 19.82
N GLU A 668 -10.95 -20.70 20.28
CA GLU A 668 -11.21 -19.29 20.03
C GLU A 668 -10.14 -18.40 20.64
N GLY A 669 -9.80 -17.31 19.93
CA GLY A 669 -8.93 -16.26 20.46
C GLY A 669 -9.63 -15.42 21.53
N VAL A 670 -8.84 -14.74 22.33
CA VAL A 670 -9.35 -13.82 23.36
C VAL A 670 -10.01 -12.62 22.69
N PRO A 671 -11.20 -12.17 23.14
CA PRO A 671 -11.77 -10.92 22.66
C PRO A 671 -10.82 -9.75 22.86
N VAL A 672 -10.74 -8.86 21.87
CA VAL A 672 -9.91 -7.66 21.90
C VAL A 672 -10.75 -6.46 21.50
N LEU A 673 -10.65 -5.38 22.25
CA LEU A 673 -11.22 -4.08 21.94
C LEU A 673 -10.21 -2.99 22.25
N ASN A 674 -9.69 -2.35 21.20
CA ASN A 674 -8.85 -1.16 21.31
C ASN A 674 -9.51 -0.01 20.54
N ILE A 675 -9.32 1.20 21.06
CA ILE A 675 -9.74 2.45 20.43
C ILE A 675 -8.54 3.37 20.26
N SER A 676 -8.48 4.10 19.15
CA SER A 676 -7.32 4.96 18.86
C SER A 676 -7.26 6.23 19.71
N ALA A 677 -8.38 6.61 20.35
CA ALA A 677 -8.46 7.75 21.23
C ALA A 677 -9.53 7.54 22.30
N GLU A 678 -9.23 7.91 23.53
CA GLU A 678 -10.17 7.90 24.66
C GLU A 678 -10.87 9.26 24.84
N SER A 679 -10.45 10.27 24.09
CA SER A 679 -11.10 11.57 24.01
C SER A 679 -10.95 12.20 22.64
N ILE A 680 -11.98 12.94 22.20
CA ILE A 680 -11.98 13.73 20.97
C ILE A 680 -12.60 15.10 21.21
N ASN A 681 -12.12 16.10 20.46
CA ASN A 681 -12.61 17.47 20.51
C ASN A 681 -13.29 17.82 19.19
N LEU A 682 -14.44 18.48 19.29
CA LEU A 682 -15.22 18.97 18.17
C LEU A 682 -15.35 20.50 18.29
N ASN A 683 -15.37 21.17 17.15
CA ASN A 683 -15.61 22.60 17.10
C ASN A 683 -17.10 22.91 17.30
N THR A 684 -17.40 24.18 17.51
CA THR A 684 -18.77 24.69 17.79
C THR A 684 -19.74 24.50 16.64
N SER A 685 -19.22 24.54 15.39
CA SER A 685 -20.02 24.61 14.18
C SER A 685 -20.80 23.33 13.89
N GLU A 686 -21.95 23.50 13.23
CA GLU A 686 -22.74 22.40 12.67
C GLU A 686 -21.88 21.52 11.74
N GLY A 687 -21.98 20.21 11.91
CA GLY A 687 -21.21 19.26 11.10
C GLY A 687 -19.74 19.12 11.48
N SER A 688 -19.28 19.68 12.62
CA SER A 688 -17.93 19.44 13.13
C SER A 688 -17.71 17.95 13.33
N THR A 689 -16.58 17.41 12.81
CA THR A 689 -16.29 15.97 12.83
C THR A 689 -14.99 15.64 13.52
N ALA A 690 -14.93 14.46 14.11
CA ALA A 690 -13.72 13.79 14.55
C ALA A 690 -13.85 12.28 14.32
N SER A 691 -12.74 11.56 14.19
CA SER A 691 -12.79 10.12 13.96
C SER A 691 -11.98 9.34 14.99
N VAL A 692 -12.48 8.16 15.31
CA VAL A 692 -11.79 7.18 16.16
C VAL A 692 -11.76 5.85 15.41
N MET A 693 -10.62 5.17 15.47
CA MET A 693 -10.49 3.80 14.98
C MET A 693 -10.89 2.84 16.09
N ILE A 694 -11.81 1.95 15.81
CA ILE A 694 -12.16 0.82 16.65
C ILE A 694 -11.48 -0.42 16.05
N MET A 695 -10.69 -1.10 16.86
CA MET A 695 -9.99 -2.33 16.52
C MET A 695 -10.52 -3.43 17.41
N SER A 696 -11.33 -4.32 16.86
CA SER A 696 -11.89 -5.45 17.56
C SER A 696 -11.77 -6.71 16.69
N ASN A 697 -11.64 -7.87 17.31
CA ASN A 697 -11.74 -9.17 16.64
C ASN A 697 -13.13 -9.81 16.82
N THR A 698 -14.10 -9.02 17.30
CA THR A 698 -15.51 -9.41 17.45
C THR A 698 -16.41 -8.25 17.05
N PRO A 699 -17.70 -8.53 16.77
CA PRO A 699 -18.69 -7.48 16.57
C PRO A 699 -18.75 -6.52 17.76
N TRP A 700 -18.78 -5.22 17.46
CA TRP A 700 -18.89 -4.15 18.44
C TRP A 700 -20.16 -3.31 18.20
N ILE A 701 -20.66 -2.72 19.28
CA ILE A 701 -21.80 -1.79 19.27
C ILE A 701 -21.34 -0.50 19.94
N LEU A 702 -21.79 0.63 19.38
CA LEU A 702 -21.48 1.96 19.85
C LEU A 702 -22.77 2.71 20.22
N LYS A 703 -22.75 3.41 21.33
CA LYS A 703 -23.86 4.25 21.79
C LYS A 703 -23.33 5.63 22.21
N CYS A 704 -23.88 6.70 21.61
CA CYS A 704 -23.68 8.07 22.07
C CYS A 704 -24.66 8.39 23.20
N SER A 705 -24.21 9.14 24.21
CA SER A 705 -25.06 9.53 25.34
C SER A 705 -25.98 10.72 25.04
N GLU A 706 -25.66 11.50 24.00
CA GLU A 706 -26.32 12.78 23.73
C GLU A 706 -26.80 12.86 22.27
N ASP A 707 -27.97 13.45 22.06
CA ASP A 707 -28.63 13.58 20.76
C ASP A 707 -27.99 14.61 19.82
N TRP A 708 -27.01 15.36 20.29
CA TRP A 708 -26.28 16.30 19.46
C TRP A 708 -25.06 15.68 18.78
N LEU A 709 -24.68 14.45 19.17
CA LEU A 709 -23.54 13.71 18.62
C LEU A 709 -24.00 12.49 17.85
N PHE A 710 -23.58 12.39 16.60
CA PHE A 710 -23.91 11.28 15.70
C PHE A 710 -22.65 10.53 15.31
N ALA A 711 -22.74 9.22 15.21
CA ALA A 711 -21.72 8.36 14.61
C ALA A 711 -22.21 7.88 13.24
N ASN A 712 -21.32 7.85 12.24
CA ASN A 712 -21.63 7.30 10.92
C ASN A 712 -21.95 5.80 10.97
N ASN A 713 -21.37 5.07 11.95
CA ASN A 713 -21.64 3.67 12.22
C ASN A 713 -21.83 3.47 13.73
N THR A 714 -22.92 2.80 14.11
CA THR A 714 -23.20 2.44 15.51
C THR A 714 -22.88 0.98 15.83
N SER A 715 -22.44 0.22 14.84
CA SER A 715 -21.98 -1.16 14.99
C SER A 715 -21.01 -1.51 13.86
N GLY A 716 -20.21 -2.54 14.07
CA GLY A 716 -19.31 -3.07 13.07
C GLY A 716 -18.66 -4.37 13.51
N ASP A 717 -17.83 -4.93 12.66
CA ASP A 717 -17.03 -6.11 12.91
C ASP A 717 -15.57 -5.84 12.47
N GLY A 718 -14.62 -6.18 13.31
CA GLY A 718 -13.21 -5.98 13.04
C GLY A 718 -12.74 -4.52 13.18
N PHE A 719 -11.84 -4.14 12.27
CA PHE A 719 -11.24 -2.81 12.21
C PHE A 719 -12.18 -1.83 11.49
N SER A 720 -12.58 -0.75 12.16
CA SER A 720 -13.51 0.24 11.60
C SER A 720 -13.13 1.65 12.02
N GLN A 721 -13.21 2.59 11.08
CA GLN A 721 -13.17 4.01 11.36
C GLN A 721 -14.60 4.49 11.64
N VAL A 722 -14.81 5.06 12.83
CA VAL A 722 -16.05 5.72 13.19
C VAL A 722 -15.82 7.23 13.15
N ILE A 723 -16.67 7.92 12.41
CA ILE A 723 -16.67 9.38 12.30
C ILE A 723 -17.84 9.91 13.15
N PHE A 724 -17.51 10.75 14.11
CA PHE A 724 -18.48 11.47 14.94
C PHE A 724 -18.76 12.83 14.32
N THR A 725 -20.02 13.20 14.25
CA THR A 725 -20.48 14.49 13.73
C THR A 725 -21.36 15.16 14.79
N ALA A 726 -21.10 16.43 15.09
CA ALA A 726 -21.85 17.19 16.07
C ALA A 726 -22.83 18.17 15.44
N LYS A 727 -24.01 18.36 16.07
CA LYS A 727 -24.85 19.53 15.86
C LYS A 727 -24.15 20.77 16.39
N GLN A 728 -24.48 21.95 15.87
CA GLN A 728 -23.95 23.21 16.34
C GLN A 728 -24.17 23.39 17.87
N ASN A 729 -23.13 23.83 18.58
CA ASN A 729 -23.27 24.26 19.95
C ASN A 729 -23.65 25.74 20.01
N MET A 730 -24.91 26.02 20.28
CA MET A 730 -25.43 27.39 20.42
C MET A 730 -25.18 28.00 21.80
N GLY A 731 -24.69 27.19 22.76
CA GLY A 731 -24.42 27.58 24.14
C GLY A 731 -23.16 28.42 24.30
N ILE A 732 -23.11 29.14 25.42
CA ILE A 732 -21.94 29.93 25.82
C ILE A 732 -20.90 29.09 26.59
N GLU A 733 -21.22 27.83 26.85
CA GLU A 733 -20.31 26.85 27.49
C GLU A 733 -20.08 25.65 26.58
N GLY A 734 -18.89 25.05 26.70
CA GLY A 734 -18.58 23.79 26.06
C GLY A 734 -19.47 22.67 26.58
N ARG A 735 -19.74 21.66 25.75
CA ARG A 735 -20.54 20.50 26.15
C ARG A 735 -19.80 19.21 25.91
N SER A 736 -20.15 18.20 26.69
CA SER A 736 -19.54 16.88 26.60
C SER A 736 -20.56 15.79 26.35
N ALA A 737 -20.12 14.73 25.70
CA ALA A 737 -20.87 13.50 25.52
C ALA A 737 -19.93 12.30 25.79
N LYS A 738 -20.54 11.17 26.15
CA LYS A 738 -19.85 9.89 26.27
C LYS A 738 -20.27 8.97 25.13
N VAL A 739 -19.27 8.41 24.48
CA VAL A 739 -19.51 7.33 23.52
C VAL A 739 -19.01 6.03 24.15
N THR A 740 -19.95 5.11 24.31
CA THR A 740 -19.66 3.79 24.88
C THR A 740 -19.53 2.78 23.76
N VAL A 741 -18.37 2.15 23.64
CA VAL A 741 -18.12 1.03 22.71
C VAL A 741 -18.12 -0.27 23.51
N THR A 742 -18.99 -1.20 23.12
CA THR A 742 -19.17 -2.50 23.78
C THR A 742 -18.85 -3.64 22.85
N VAL A 743 -18.22 -4.65 23.40
CA VAL A 743 -17.91 -5.93 22.79
C VAL A 743 -18.30 -7.01 23.79
N ASN A 744 -18.88 -8.09 23.30
CA ASN A 744 -19.23 -9.20 24.17
C ASN A 744 -17.97 -9.81 24.84
N GLY A 745 -18.04 -9.98 26.16
CA GLY A 745 -16.94 -10.54 26.95
C GLY A 745 -15.84 -9.57 27.38
N LEU A 746 -15.96 -8.26 27.08
CA LEU A 746 -15.00 -7.24 27.50
C LEU A 746 -15.68 -6.08 28.23
N PRO A 747 -14.97 -5.39 29.15
CA PRO A 747 -15.44 -4.13 29.69
C PRO A 747 -15.65 -3.11 28.56
N PRO A 748 -16.70 -2.26 28.65
CA PRO A 748 -16.91 -1.21 27.68
C PRO A 748 -15.73 -0.24 27.65
N ARG A 749 -15.41 0.29 26.47
CA ARG A 749 -14.50 1.42 26.29
C ARG A 749 -15.34 2.70 26.15
N ILE A 750 -14.86 3.76 26.77
CA ILE A 750 -15.50 5.07 26.75
C ILE A 750 -14.63 6.04 25.97
N ILE A 751 -15.26 6.79 25.08
CA ILE A 751 -14.64 7.94 24.40
C ILE A 751 -15.34 9.19 24.94
N GLU A 752 -14.60 10.06 25.57
CA GLU A 752 -15.09 11.36 26.02
C GLU A 752 -15.08 12.32 24.81
N VAL A 753 -16.21 12.89 24.50
CA VAL A 753 -16.36 13.83 23.39
C VAL A 753 -16.65 15.21 23.96
N PHE A 754 -15.79 16.17 23.64
CA PHE A 754 -15.97 17.56 24.06
C PHE A 754 -16.23 18.44 22.84
N GLN A 755 -17.25 19.28 22.88
CA GLN A 755 -17.52 20.31 21.87
C GLN A 755 -17.37 21.69 22.47
N LYS A 756 -16.59 22.55 21.83
CA LYS A 756 -16.30 23.92 22.28
C LYS A 756 -17.54 24.79 22.38
N ALA A 757 -17.48 25.83 23.20
CA ALA A 757 -18.45 26.90 23.28
C ALA A 757 -18.37 27.85 22.07
N LYS A 758 -19.45 28.58 21.79
CA LYS A 758 -19.54 29.52 20.67
C LYS A 758 -18.49 30.68 20.72
N HIS A 759 -17.92 30.96 21.87
CA HIS A 759 -16.92 32.02 22.07
C HIS A 759 -15.47 31.49 22.17
N GLU A 760 -15.23 30.19 22.01
CA GLU A 760 -13.91 29.54 22.08
C GLU A 760 -13.34 29.19 20.70
N GLU A 761 -14.00 29.66 19.61
CA GLU A 761 -13.52 29.47 18.24
C GLU A 761 -12.42 30.46 17.84
#